data_8fc959ef5f69575f0e21e4f903ad6f54
#
_entry.id   8fc959ef5f69575f0e21e4f903ad6f54
#
_cell.length_a   1.000
_cell.length_b   1.000
_cell.length_c   1.000
_cell.angle_alpha   90.00
_cell.angle_beta   90.00
_cell.angle_gamma   90.00
#
_symmetry.space_group_name_H-M   'P 1'
#
loop_
_entity.id
_entity.type
_entity.pdbx_description
1 polymer ?
#
loop_
_entity_poly.entity_id
_entity_poly.type
_entity_poly.pdbx_seq_one_letter_code
_entity_poly.pdbx_strand_id
1 'polypeptide(L)'
;MISRFSFCTLSVFVLFSVNVSAKVVTEKTAENVAKDFLSSKGLSQKELVLDRELTDRSVFRAQSPEAPAYHIFCDKEHNNYVIVSGDDIARPILGYSFGHADKGENDLPPAMRVWLNEMERQITYARKNGLTQSRDIARQWLDAEIGNVVRQMETAQWNQYYPYNLECPIKDEFDRCITGCVATAYAILMKYYGYPSAGKGITRAYTCPTSGVNVSSRDLNHSYDWDNMPLKYEYGKYTDEQKANVARLMADIGAAIQSDYSPTGTSTYYNSVNKGGLFYHFGYYTGKQYFKSNYTIEEWYSRLKSELDDHPVLYRGESEDGTGGHAFIIDGYTDNDYFFINWGWGGDRNGAYVLDALNLDFTELNSVQGAFFDFKPAVSLPGVAMVKDVECPSLEIAIGLAPANGQQTLITILKKDTVNEVYVNENQNIILDLNGDTIVIENYGIYNRGALTITDSKETGTIIIGKGNTAILNNYRMMTVDGGSFINEADIEGEETDYRRCLWCEEGSTTVINDGSFKCLGQVICSKGKVNIDGGLFECTGNSDVILNFAKTDTLTINNGKFWNLTKKQEGSNYRRAVWTDKESRTQIKGGQFSSNLSVICINGNLTVDGGTFESKGNSAVISNYATTDTLIINGGTIINSSTVKESSDYRRAVWATQESTTIINGGDFKSDYQVLTFNGKGTINGGTIENTGSGIGCLSVGNVIINDCKIKASRILAVNSGFSLKCYGGLYSQGVGQSLLGSGCKCVSNTDPATSSKYPYKVVNSSGVIEVMPESGANDLHYDLNGIIRSDNGPGLHIIRKPDGKSVKVIIR
;
A
#
# COMPACT_ATOMS: atom_id res chain seq x y z
N MET A 1 55.19 45.85 42.68
CA MET A 1 54.53 46.00 41.36
C MET A 1 53.15 45.33 41.49
N ILE A 2 52.12 46.16 41.43
CA ILE A 2 50.76 45.88 41.78
C ILE A 2 50.04 45.28 40.54
N SER A 3 49.58 44.05 40.65
CA SER A 3 48.73 43.42 39.61
C SER A 3 47.26 43.63 39.94
N ARG A 4 46.53 44.28 39.02
CA ARG A 4 45.12 44.53 39.11
C ARG A 4 44.35 43.26 38.69
N PHE A 5 43.56 42.69 39.58
CA PHE A 5 42.53 41.74 39.28
C PHE A 5 41.27 42.46 38.76
N SER A 6 40.86 42.19 37.55
CA SER A 6 39.60 42.66 36.96
C SER A 6 38.53 41.58 37.23
N PHE A 7 37.53 41.88 38.03
CA PHE A 7 36.35 41.05 38.25
C PHE A 7 35.41 41.22 37.04
N CYS A 8 35.22 40.15 36.27
CA CYS A 8 34.18 40.07 35.25
C CYS A 8 32.95 39.51 35.93
N THR A 9 31.96 40.33 36.22
CA THR A 9 30.64 39.89 36.68
C THR A 9 29.88 39.30 35.50
N LEU A 10 29.73 37.96 35.49
CA LEU A 10 28.89 37.20 34.54
C LEU A 10 27.43 37.36 35.03
N SER A 11 26.65 38.23 34.42
CA SER A 11 25.20 38.31 34.64
C SER A 11 24.54 37.13 33.92
N VAL A 12 24.20 36.09 34.67
CA VAL A 12 23.33 35.01 34.21
C VAL A 12 21.92 35.56 34.09
N PHE A 13 21.50 35.87 32.85
CA PHE A 13 20.09 36.07 32.57
C PHE A 13 19.38 34.68 32.63
N VAL A 14 18.74 34.37 33.77
CA VAL A 14 17.80 33.29 33.86
C VAL A 14 16.54 33.72 33.10
N LEU A 15 16.39 33.29 31.87
CA LEU A 15 15.15 33.42 31.11
C LEU A 15 14.12 32.50 31.76
N PHE A 16 13.29 33.03 32.65
CA PHE A 16 12.07 32.36 33.04
C PHE A 16 11.15 32.25 31.81
N SER A 17 11.02 31.06 31.26
CA SER A 17 9.92 30.75 30.34
C SER A 17 8.63 30.77 31.16
N VAL A 18 7.93 31.89 31.13
CA VAL A 18 6.55 31.94 31.64
C VAL A 18 5.70 31.20 30.60
N ASN A 19 5.40 29.93 30.87
CA ASN A 19 4.38 29.22 30.12
C ASN A 19 3.03 29.83 30.48
N VAL A 20 2.49 30.67 29.61
CA VAL A 20 1.14 31.22 29.78
C VAL A 20 0.16 30.11 29.35
N SER A 21 -0.62 29.61 30.29
CA SER A 21 -1.73 28.69 29.96
C SER A 21 -2.69 29.40 29.00
N ALA A 22 -3.10 28.68 27.96
CA ALA A 22 -4.10 29.15 27.01
C ALA A 22 -5.38 29.62 27.72
N LYS A 23 -5.99 30.69 27.23
CA LYS A 23 -7.19 31.30 27.84
C LYS A 23 -8.31 31.40 26.83
N VAL A 24 -9.49 31.02 27.29
CA VAL A 24 -10.72 31.25 26.51
C VAL A 24 -10.89 32.74 26.25
N VAL A 25 -11.14 33.05 24.98
CA VAL A 25 -11.40 34.42 24.52
C VAL A 25 -12.89 34.72 24.69
N THR A 26 -13.20 35.75 25.48
CA THR A 26 -14.60 36.18 25.71
C THR A 26 -15.17 36.85 24.45
N GLU A 27 -16.51 36.80 24.28
CA GLU A 27 -17.22 37.50 23.21
C GLU A 27 -16.78 38.98 23.11
N LYS A 28 -16.65 39.66 24.24
CA LYS A 28 -16.22 41.07 24.31
C LYS A 28 -14.78 41.29 23.82
N THR A 29 -13.89 40.39 24.18
CA THR A 29 -12.50 40.43 23.68
C THR A 29 -12.45 40.18 22.16
N ALA A 30 -13.16 39.15 21.69
CA ALA A 30 -13.26 38.83 20.28
C ALA A 30 -13.88 40.00 19.46
N GLU A 31 -14.91 40.66 19.97
CA GLU A 31 -15.53 41.85 19.36
C GLU A 31 -14.52 43.01 19.21
N ASN A 32 -13.71 43.25 20.23
CA ASN A 32 -12.68 44.29 20.16
C ASN A 32 -11.63 43.97 19.09
N VAL A 33 -11.13 42.71 19.06
CA VAL A 33 -10.20 42.24 18.03
C VAL A 33 -10.78 42.39 16.62
N ALA A 34 -12.04 42.01 16.41
CA ALA A 34 -12.74 42.17 15.15
C ALA A 34 -12.85 43.65 14.73
N LYS A 35 -13.17 44.56 15.67
CA LYS A 35 -13.26 46.00 15.42
C LYS A 35 -11.91 46.61 15.06
N ASP A 36 -10.88 46.30 15.79
CA ASP A 36 -9.51 46.81 15.55
C ASP A 36 -9.01 46.32 14.18
N PHE A 37 -9.27 45.06 13.85
CA PHE A 37 -8.95 44.49 12.56
C PHE A 37 -9.67 45.21 11.40
N LEU A 38 -11.00 45.43 11.50
CA LEU A 38 -11.75 46.16 10.48
C LEU A 38 -11.25 47.59 10.33
N SER A 39 -10.89 48.26 11.42
CA SER A 39 -10.32 49.59 11.40
C SER A 39 -8.99 49.65 10.66
N SER A 40 -8.15 48.67 10.89
CA SER A 40 -6.86 48.54 10.17
C SER A 40 -7.02 48.40 8.64
N LYS A 41 -8.19 47.88 8.22
CA LYS A 41 -8.56 47.74 6.79
C LYS A 41 -9.33 48.96 6.23
N GLY A 42 -9.49 50.03 7.04
CA GLY A 42 -10.21 51.24 6.61
C GLY A 42 -11.72 51.06 6.52
N LEU A 43 -12.26 49.98 7.10
CA LEU A 43 -13.69 49.69 7.09
C LEU A 43 -14.39 50.28 8.30
N SER A 44 -15.69 50.64 8.12
CA SER A 44 -16.48 51.25 9.19
C SER A 44 -16.72 50.26 10.32
N GLN A 45 -16.46 50.65 11.58
CA GLN A 45 -16.73 49.86 12.76
C GLN A 45 -18.22 49.87 13.18
N LYS A 46 -19.08 50.55 12.41
CA LYS A 46 -20.47 50.72 12.80
C LYS A 46 -21.21 49.40 12.72
N GLU A 47 -21.56 48.92 13.91
CA GLU A 47 -22.54 47.86 14.14
C GLU A 47 -22.11 46.44 13.67
N LEU A 48 -20.94 45.97 14.16
CA LEU A 48 -20.65 44.55 14.15
C LEU A 48 -21.63 43.81 15.06
N VAL A 49 -22.23 42.76 14.50
CA VAL A 49 -23.14 41.89 15.22
C VAL A 49 -22.51 40.51 15.30
N LEU A 50 -22.54 39.88 16.48
CA LEU A 50 -22.16 38.46 16.59
C LEU A 50 -23.22 37.63 15.90
N ASP A 51 -22.79 36.85 14.91
CA ASP A 51 -23.61 35.80 14.33
C ASP A 51 -23.70 34.62 15.33
N ARG A 52 -24.77 34.65 16.15
CA ARG A 52 -24.97 33.64 17.19
C ARG A 52 -25.23 32.25 16.63
N GLU A 53 -25.97 32.17 15.53
CA GLU A 53 -26.31 30.87 14.94
C GLU A 53 -25.05 30.14 14.48
N LEU A 54 -24.16 30.83 13.76
CA LEU A 54 -22.89 30.23 13.30
C LEU A 54 -21.89 30.04 14.44
N THR A 55 -21.80 30.93 15.39
CA THR A 55 -20.93 30.82 16.56
C THR A 55 -21.38 29.68 17.49
N ASP A 56 -22.67 29.56 17.75
CA ASP A 56 -23.21 28.56 18.67
C ASP A 56 -23.19 27.13 18.06
N ARG A 57 -23.15 27.00 16.75
CA ARG A 57 -22.95 25.69 16.09
C ARG A 57 -21.70 24.97 16.59
N SER A 58 -20.63 25.67 16.91
CA SER A 58 -19.41 25.12 17.50
C SER A 58 -19.58 24.57 18.91
N VAL A 59 -20.55 25.10 19.70
CA VAL A 59 -20.83 24.65 21.07
C VAL A 59 -21.68 23.37 21.09
N PHE A 60 -22.63 23.23 20.18
CA PHE A 60 -23.58 22.11 20.17
C PHE A 60 -22.94 20.77 19.79
N ARG A 61 -21.86 20.78 19.00
CA ARG A 61 -21.15 19.54 18.59
C ARG A 61 -20.23 18.97 19.66
N ALA A 62 -19.67 19.81 20.52
CA ALA A 62 -18.65 19.42 21.50
C ALA A 62 -19.15 18.59 22.69
N GLN A 63 -20.46 18.35 22.86
CA GLN A 63 -21.06 17.67 24.01
C GLN A 63 -20.56 18.20 25.37
N SER A 64 -20.03 19.43 25.41
CA SER A 64 -19.44 20.06 26.58
C SER A 64 -19.96 21.50 26.70
N PRO A 65 -20.24 22.01 27.89
CA PRO A 65 -20.64 23.40 28.11
C PRO A 65 -19.44 24.38 28.02
N GLU A 66 -18.47 24.06 27.18
CA GLU A 66 -17.24 24.85 26.96
C GLU A 66 -17.55 26.08 26.09
N ALA A 67 -16.73 27.11 26.24
CA ALA A 67 -16.79 28.31 25.42
C ALA A 67 -16.61 27.98 23.90
N PRO A 68 -17.23 28.76 22.99
CA PRO A 68 -17.13 28.54 21.56
C PRO A 68 -15.66 28.49 21.09
N ALA A 69 -15.39 27.69 20.09
CA ALA A 69 -14.04 27.59 19.50
C ALA A 69 -13.69 28.82 18.67
N TYR A 70 -14.67 29.52 18.16
CA TYR A 70 -14.51 30.75 17.39
C TYR A 70 -15.77 31.66 17.58
N HIS A 71 -15.59 32.96 17.29
CA HIS A 71 -16.65 33.97 17.24
C HIS A 71 -16.72 34.52 15.82
N ILE A 72 -17.91 34.52 15.21
CA ILE A 72 -18.15 35.10 13.89
C ILE A 72 -18.88 36.41 14.04
N PHE A 73 -18.26 37.49 13.61
CA PHE A 73 -18.85 38.84 13.60
C PHE A 73 -19.14 39.26 12.17
N CYS A 74 -20.34 39.79 11.93
CA CYS A 74 -20.72 40.34 10.65
C CYS A 74 -21.29 41.75 10.78
N ASP A 75 -21.32 42.51 9.69
CA ASP A 75 -22.11 43.76 9.64
C ASP A 75 -23.61 43.43 9.49
N LYS A 76 -24.49 44.41 9.70
CA LYS A 76 -25.95 44.25 9.63
C LYS A 76 -26.44 43.78 8.26
N GLU A 77 -25.68 44.03 7.22
CA GLU A 77 -26.01 43.66 5.83
C GLU A 77 -25.37 42.31 5.46
N HIS A 78 -24.63 41.69 6.37
CA HIS A 78 -23.84 40.46 6.19
C HIS A 78 -22.85 40.52 4.99
N ASN A 79 -22.45 41.74 4.58
CA ASN A 79 -21.50 41.93 3.49
C ASN A 79 -20.03 41.71 3.92
N ASN A 80 -19.74 41.90 5.19
CA ASN A 80 -18.41 41.76 5.74
C ASN A 80 -18.47 40.88 6.98
N TYR A 81 -17.56 39.97 7.13
CA TYR A 81 -17.43 39.23 8.38
C TYR A 81 -15.98 38.94 8.73
N VAL A 82 -15.77 38.70 10.00
CA VAL A 82 -14.49 38.36 10.63
C VAL A 82 -14.71 37.21 11.60
N ILE A 83 -13.86 36.18 11.49
CA ILE A 83 -13.84 35.02 12.36
C ILE A 83 -12.66 35.19 13.33
N VAL A 84 -12.98 35.33 14.62
CA VAL A 84 -12.00 35.47 15.68
C VAL A 84 -11.90 34.16 16.46
N SER A 85 -10.70 33.72 16.80
CA SER A 85 -10.51 32.53 17.63
C SER A 85 -11.18 32.67 18.99
N GLY A 86 -11.81 31.61 19.48
CA GLY A 86 -12.36 31.48 20.82
C GLY A 86 -11.33 31.14 21.90
N ASP A 87 -10.06 31.04 21.53
CA ASP A 87 -8.96 30.72 22.42
C ASP A 87 -7.67 31.42 21.98
N ASP A 88 -6.90 31.95 22.92
CA ASP A 88 -5.68 32.71 22.65
C ASP A 88 -4.48 31.85 22.28
N ILE A 89 -4.64 30.51 22.26
CA ILE A 89 -3.66 29.56 21.76
C ILE A 89 -3.56 29.59 20.23
N ALA A 90 -4.65 29.94 19.55
CA ALA A 90 -4.71 30.08 18.10
C ALA A 90 -4.51 31.53 17.66
N ARG A 91 -4.32 31.75 16.37
CA ARG A 91 -4.24 33.10 15.79
C ARG A 91 -5.52 33.89 16.08
N PRO A 92 -5.44 35.20 16.36
CA PRO A 92 -6.63 36.01 16.70
C PRO A 92 -7.66 36.02 15.56
N ILE A 93 -7.24 36.24 14.33
CA ILE A 93 -8.10 36.19 13.14
C ILE A 93 -7.92 34.84 12.48
N LEU A 94 -8.97 34.02 12.39
CA LEU A 94 -8.96 32.75 11.66
C LEU A 94 -9.28 32.96 10.18
N GLY A 95 -10.10 33.97 9.88
CA GLY A 95 -10.45 34.31 8.51
C GLY A 95 -11.35 35.53 8.43
N TYR A 96 -11.46 36.12 7.23
CA TYR A 96 -12.36 37.24 6.96
C TYR A 96 -12.75 37.27 5.48
N SER A 97 -13.88 37.93 5.21
CA SER A 97 -14.36 38.22 3.86
C SER A 97 -15.02 39.61 3.83
N PHE A 98 -14.80 40.35 2.75
CA PHE A 98 -15.36 41.69 2.58
C PHE A 98 -16.07 41.82 1.23
N GLY A 99 -17.29 42.40 1.27
CA GLY A 99 -18.06 42.73 0.05
C GLY A 99 -18.71 41.54 -0.67
N HIS A 100 -18.84 40.39 -0.01
CA HIS A 100 -19.22 39.14 -0.65
C HIS A 100 -20.33 38.38 0.09
N ALA A 101 -21.36 39.04 0.55
CA ALA A 101 -22.54 38.34 1.05
C ALA A 101 -23.64 38.23 0.01
N ASP A 102 -24.14 37.05 -0.17
CA ASP A 102 -25.40 36.85 -0.86
C ASP A 102 -26.56 37.03 0.15
N LYS A 103 -27.57 37.82 -0.26
CA LYS A 103 -28.63 38.29 0.66
C LYS A 103 -29.71 37.23 0.98
N GLY A 104 -29.49 35.96 0.83
CA GLY A 104 -30.62 35.05 0.78
C GLY A 104 -30.62 33.82 1.66
N GLU A 105 -29.52 33.28 2.04
CA GLU A 105 -29.54 32.03 2.81
C GLU A 105 -28.46 32.00 3.89
N ASN A 106 -28.89 31.66 5.11
CA ASN A 106 -28.02 31.41 6.30
C ASN A 106 -27.09 30.18 6.11
N ASP A 107 -26.83 29.77 4.87
CA ASP A 107 -26.12 28.53 4.60
C ASP A 107 -24.68 28.79 4.17
N LEU A 108 -23.73 28.35 4.99
CA LEU A 108 -22.30 28.44 4.69
C LEU A 108 -21.94 27.59 3.47
N PRO A 109 -20.99 28.04 2.62
CA PRO A 109 -20.39 27.17 1.62
C PRO A 109 -19.98 25.82 2.24
N PRO A 110 -20.32 24.68 1.65
CA PRO A 110 -20.02 23.38 2.24
C PRO A 110 -18.52 23.18 2.56
N ALA A 111 -17.64 23.65 1.68
CA ALA A 111 -16.19 23.63 1.91
C ALA A 111 -15.78 24.46 3.15
N MET A 112 -16.40 25.62 3.35
CA MET A 112 -16.16 26.46 4.51
C MET A 112 -16.65 25.79 5.82
N ARG A 113 -17.73 25.02 5.78
CA ARG A 113 -18.17 24.23 6.95
C ARG A 113 -17.13 23.20 7.35
N VAL A 114 -16.55 22.49 6.37
CA VAL A 114 -15.46 21.52 6.64
C VAL A 114 -14.26 22.24 7.25
N TRP A 115 -13.89 23.40 6.72
CA TRP A 115 -12.80 24.22 7.28
C TRP A 115 -13.12 24.70 8.71
N LEU A 116 -14.32 25.21 9.00
CA LEU A 116 -14.72 25.63 10.35
C LEU A 116 -14.69 24.46 11.35
N ASN A 117 -15.15 23.28 10.97
CA ASN A 117 -15.08 22.08 11.80
C ASN A 117 -13.63 21.72 12.13
N GLU A 118 -12.72 21.89 11.19
CA GLU A 118 -11.30 21.66 11.42
C GLU A 118 -10.70 22.67 12.41
N MET A 119 -11.04 23.96 12.28
CA MET A 119 -10.61 24.98 13.26
C MET A 119 -11.11 24.65 14.66
N GLU A 120 -12.38 24.27 14.79
CA GLU A 120 -12.99 23.84 16.06
C GLU A 120 -12.26 22.63 16.65
N ARG A 121 -11.96 21.62 15.84
CA ARG A 121 -11.27 20.41 16.26
C ARG A 121 -9.88 20.72 16.83
N GLN A 122 -9.10 21.53 16.13
CA GLN A 122 -7.76 21.93 16.57
C GLN A 122 -7.79 22.71 17.86
N ILE A 123 -8.66 23.69 17.99
CA ILE A 123 -8.80 24.50 19.21
C ILE A 123 -9.26 23.64 20.39
N THR A 124 -10.22 22.74 20.17
CA THR A 124 -10.71 21.82 21.21
C THR A 124 -9.62 20.85 21.65
N TYR A 125 -8.83 20.34 20.71
CA TYR A 125 -7.67 19.49 21.04
C TYR A 125 -6.66 20.23 21.91
N ALA A 126 -6.34 21.47 21.58
CA ALA A 126 -5.41 22.29 22.35
C ALA A 126 -5.89 22.50 23.79
N ARG A 127 -7.18 22.80 23.97
CA ARG A 127 -7.81 22.93 25.30
C ARG A 127 -7.72 21.65 26.11
N LYS A 128 -8.10 20.51 25.53
CA LYS A 128 -8.08 19.20 26.19
C LYS A 128 -6.67 18.76 26.61
N ASN A 129 -5.66 19.09 25.81
CA ASN A 129 -4.29 18.69 26.08
C ASN A 129 -3.47 19.75 26.82
N GLY A 130 -4.10 20.87 27.22
CA GLY A 130 -3.44 21.92 27.98
C GLY A 130 -2.24 22.54 27.26
N LEU A 131 -2.32 22.69 25.93
CA LEU A 131 -1.24 23.29 25.14
C LEU A 131 -1.05 24.75 25.57
N THR A 132 0.16 25.26 25.37
CA THR A 132 0.52 26.62 25.76
C THR A 132 0.67 27.52 24.53
N GLN A 133 0.26 28.79 24.70
CA GLN A 133 0.38 29.80 23.65
C GLN A 133 1.85 30.02 23.24
N SER A 134 2.15 30.00 21.95
CA SER A 134 3.49 30.35 21.45
C SER A 134 3.75 31.87 21.55
N ARG A 135 5.02 32.28 21.58
CA ARG A 135 5.38 33.69 21.61
C ARG A 135 4.90 34.45 20.36
N ASP A 136 4.88 33.81 19.23
CA ASP A 136 4.47 34.43 17.97
C ASP A 136 2.95 34.61 17.92
N ILE A 137 2.19 33.66 18.41
CA ILE A 137 0.74 33.81 18.59
C ILE A 137 0.44 34.93 19.61
N ALA A 138 1.16 34.97 20.74
CA ALA A 138 0.99 36.01 21.73
C ALA A 138 1.19 37.44 21.18
N ARG A 139 2.16 37.61 20.27
CA ARG A 139 2.37 38.87 19.55
C ARG A 139 1.19 39.22 18.63
N GLN A 140 0.68 38.25 17.90
CA GLN A 140 -0.47 38.46 17.01
C GLN A 140 -1.74 38.90 17.78
N TRP A 141 -1.90 38.50 19.05
CA TRP A 141 -2.98 38.99 19.88
C TRP A 141 -2.81 40.43 20.38
N LEU A 142 -1.58 40.97 20.33
CA LEU A 142 -1.31 42.40 20.59
C LEU A 142 -1.57 43.26 19.36
N ASP A 143 -1.37 42.70 18.16
CA ASP A 143 -1.54 43.36 16.87
C ASP A 143 -2.08 42.36 15.87
N ALA A 144 -3.40 42.35 15.68
CA ALA A 144 -4.10 41.36 14.87
C ALA A 144 -3.93 41.60 13.36
N GLU A 145 -2.69 41.57 12.86
CA GLU A 145 -2.38 41.77 11.45
C GLU A 145 -2.35 40.45 10.68
N ILE A 146 -2.93 40.47 9.46
CA ILE A 146 -2.88 39.35 8.54
C ILE A 146 -1.66 39.38 7.60
N GLY A 147 -0.77 40.36 7.76
CA GLY A 147 0.35 40.62 6.88
C GLY A 147 -0.05 41.33 5.57
N ASN A 148 0.95 41.50 4.71
CA ASN A 148 0.78 42.10 3.38
C ASN A 148 0.41 41.04 2.35
N VAL A 149 -0.43 41.41 1.39
CA VAL A 149 -0.71 40.57 0.23
C VAL A 149 0.55 40.40 -0.59
N VAL A 150 1.04 39.18 -0.72
CA VAL A 150 2.18 38.84 -1.57
C VAL A 150 1.69 38.53 -2.99
N ARG A 151 0.64 37.72 -3.06
CA ARG A 151 0.02 37.31 -4.32
C ARG A 151 -1.49 37.21 -4.15
N GLN A 152 -2.22 37.68 -5.14
CA GLN A 152 -3.64 37.46 -5.30
C GLN A 152 -3.99 37.48 -6.78
N MET A 153 -4.60 36.40 -7.26
CA MET A 153 -5.03 36.21 -8.63
C MET A 153 -6.54 36.42 -8.73
N GLU A 154 -7.00 36.91 -9.86
CA GLU A 154 -8.44 37.01 -10.08
C GLU A 154 -8.96 35.68 -10.63
N THR A 155 -9.85 35.03 -9.87
CA THR A 155 -10.51 33.79 -10.28
C THR A 155 -12.04 33.98 -10.41
N ALA A 156 -12.66 33.17 -11.26
CA ALA A 156 -14.09 33.23 -11.48
C ALA A 156 -14.87 32.86 -10.20
N GLN A 157 -15.84 33.69 -9.83
CA GLN A 157 -16.71 33.47 -8.66
C GLN A 157 -17.94 32.64 -9.09
N TRP A 158 -17.72 31.38 -9.47
CA TRP A 158 -18.78 30.52 -9.98
C TRP A 158 -19.39 29.65 -8.90
N ASN A 159 -20.58 29.06 -9.17
CA ASN A 159 -21.39 28.29 -8.25
C ASN A 159 -21.74 26.93 -8.87
N GLN A 160 -22.39 26.06 -8.09
CA GLN A 160 -22.78 24.72 -8.48
C GLN A 160 -24.26 24.61 -8.91
N TYR A 161 -25.07 25.61 -8.62
CA TYR A 161 -26.50 25.69 -8.93
C TYR A 161 -26.75 26.50 -10.21
N TYR A 162 -28.00 26.95 -10.39
CA TYR A 162 -28.38 27.79 -11.50
C TYR A 162 -27.55 29.08 -11.55
N PRO A 163 -27.06 29.51 -12.73
CA PRO A 163 -27.25 28.93 -14.07
C PRO A 163 -26.25 27.85 -14.46
N TYR A 164 -25.26 27.52 -13.64
CA TYR A 164 -24.12 26.66 -13.97
C TYR A 164 -24.52 25.20 -14.24
N ASN A 165 -25.61 24.73 -13.61
CA ASN A 165 -26.05 23.34 -13.74
C ASN A 165 -27.14 23.13 -14.81
N LEU A 166 -27.46 24.14 -15.67
CA LEU A 166 -28.54 24.03 -16.64
C LEU A 166 -28.44 22.82 -17.58
N GLU A 167 -27.24 22.37 -17.90
CA GLU A 167 -27.00 21.17 -18.73
C GLU A 167 -26.62 19.93 -17.95
N CYS A 168 -26.61 19.96 -16.60
CA CYS A 168 -26.40 18.78 -15.79
C CYS A 168 -27.60 17.81 -15.89
N PRO A 169 -27.36 16.49 -15.67
CA PRO A 169 -28.43 15.48 -15.71
C PRO A 169 -29.59 15.80 -14.76
N ILE A 170 -30.78 15.29 -15.11
CA ILE A 170 -31.97 15.37 -14.26
C ILE A 170 -32.22 13.98 -13.70
N LYS A 171 -32.36 13.89 -12.36
CA LYS A 171 -32.66 12.63 -11.69
C LYS A 171 -34.13 12.22 -11.84
N ASP A 172 -35.03 13.16 -11.51
CA ASP A 172 -36.47 13.02 -11.62
C ASP A 172 -37.05 14.27 -12.30
N GLU A 173 -38.35 14.28 -12.61
CA GLU A 173 -38.98 15.35 -13.43
C GLU A 173 -38.58 16.78 -13.08
N PHE A 174 -38.19 17.07 -11.83
CA PHE A 174 -37.86 18.40 -11.33
C PHE A 174 -36.50 18.51 -10.65
N ASP A 175 -35.79 17.39 -10.42
CA ASP A 175 -34.56 17.38 -9.62
C ASP A 175 -33.31 17.37 -10.50
N ARG A 176 -32.88 18.55 -10.90
CA ARG A 176 -31.64 18.72 -11.64
C ARG A 176 -30.43 18.58 -10.71
N CYS A 177 -29.48 17.77 -11.14
CA CYS A 177 -28.22 17.58 -10.41
C CYS A 177 -27.41 18.89 -10.39
N ILE A 178 -26.63 19.08 -9.33
CA ILE A 178 -25.64 20.14 -9.23
C ILE A 178 -24.34 19.75 -9.94
N THR A 179 -23.51 20.75 -10.33
CA THR A 179 -22.25 20.50 -11.04
C THR A 179 -21.24 19.71 -10.21
N GLY A 180 -21.25 19.89 -8.89
CA GLY A 180 -20.26 19.35 -7.95
C GLY A 180 -19.03 20.24 -7.78
N CYS A 181 -18.43 20.20 -6.61
CA CYS A 181 -17.30 21.08 -6.24
C CYS A 181 -16.06 20.86 -7.14
N VAL A 182 -15.79 19.63 -7.55
CA VAL A 182 -14.62 19.29 -8.37
C VAL A 182 -14.77 19.83 -9.80
N ALA A 183 -15.92 19.59 -10.45
CA ALA A 183 -16.15 20.13 -11.80
C ALA A 183 -16.16 21.67 -11.79
N THR A 184 -16.73 22.29 -10.75
CA THR A 184 -16.72 23.75 -10.58
C THR A 184 -15.30 24.28 -10.38
N ALA A 185 -14.49 23.64 -9.56
CA ALA A 185 -13.09 24.04 -9.34
C ALA A 185 -12.27 23.94 -10.63
N TYR A 186 -12.41 22.83 -11.38
CA TYR A 186 -11.76 22.72 -12.70
C TYR A 186 -12.22 23.79 -13.68
N ALA A 187 -13.53 24.07 -13.73
CA ALA A 187 -14.05 25.12 -14.59
C ALA A 187 -13.48 26.51 -14.25
N ILE A 188 -13.34 26.83 -12.95
CA ILE A 188 -12.72 28.08 -12.47
C ILE A 188 -11.24 28.16 -12.92
N LEU A 189 -10.47 27.07 -12.79
CA LEU A 189 -9.09 27.02 -13.27
C LEU A 189 -9.01 27.14 -14.80
N MET A 190 -9.89 26.47 -15.55
CA MET A 190 -9.94 26.57 -17.01
C MET A 190 -10.29 27.99 -17.45
N LYS A 191 -11.20 28.69 -16.75
CA LYS A 191 -11.51 30.09 -16.99
C LYS A 191 -10.32 31.00 -16.74
N TYR A 192 -9.56 30.75 -15.68
CA TYR A 192 -8.31 31.49 -15.38
C TYR A 192 -7.32 31.43 -16.55
N TYR A 193 -7.14 30.24 -17.16
CA TYR A 193 -6.27 30.09 -18.33
C TYR A 193 -6.89 30.51 -19.66
N GLY A 194 -8.23 30.61 -19.76
CA GLY A 194 -8.91 30.81 -21.02
C GLY A 194 -8.66 29.69 -22.05
N TYR A 195 -8.51 28.48 -21.59
CA TYR A 195 -8.10 27.31 -22.38
C TYR A 195 -8.96 26.08 -22.04
N PRO A 196 -9.22 25.14 -23.00
CA PRO A 196 -8.87 25.19 -24.43
C PRO A 196 -9.80 26.10 -25.23
N SER A 197 -9.41 26.42 -26.46
CA SER A 197 -10.30 27.11 -27.41
C SER A 197 -11.48 26.24 -27.87
N ALA A 198 -11.28 24.91 -27.88
CA ALA A 198 -12.32 23.91 -28.17
C ALA A 198 -12.02 22.60 -27.44
N GLY A 199 -13.07 21.88 -27.08
CA GLY A 199 -12.96 20.51 -26.56
C GLY A 199 -12.69 19.52 -27.70
N LYS A 200 -12.49 18.22 -27.32
CA LYS A 200 -12.15 17.15 -28.25
C LYS A 200 -12.88 15.84 -27.91
N GLY A 201 -13.41 15.18 -28.94
CA GLY A 201 -13.94 13.83 -28.85
C GLY A 201 -15.31 13.74 -28.19
N ILE A 202 -15.73 12.53 -27.87
CA ILE A 202 -17.04 12.21 -27.27
C ILE A 202 -16.82 11.50 -25.95
N THR A 203 -17.49 11.96 -24.89
CA THR A 203 -17.43 11.31 -23.57
C THR A 203 -18.19 9.98 -23.58
N ARG A 204 -17.86 9.09 -22.64
CA ARG A 204 -18.64 7.87 -22.44
C ARG A 204 -19.98 8.17 -21.74
N ALA A 205 -21.02 7.44 -22.13
CA ALA A 205 -22.21 7.35 -21.31
C ALA A 205 -21.93 6.43 -20.09
N TYR A 206 -22.48 6.77 -18.93
CA TYR A 206 -22.34 6.00 -17.70
C TYR A 206 -23.53 6.18 -16.77
N THR A 207 -23.65 5.31 -15.79
CA THR A 207 -24.63 5.44 -14.71
C THR A 207 -23.88 5.81 -13.43
N CYS A 208 -24.34 6.82 -12.74
CA CYS A 208 -23.77 7.27 -11.46
C CYS A 208 -23.92 6.16 -10.41
N PRO A 209 -22.82 5.73 -9.77
CA PRO A 209 -22.84 4.55 -8.89
C PRO A 209 -23.67 4.77 -7.63
N THR A 210 -23.72 5.98 -7.09
CA THR A 210 -24.44 6.28 -5.84
C THR A 210 -25.90 6.67 -6.10
N SER A 211 -26.15 7.54 -7.06
CA SER A 211 -27.49 8.12 -7.29
C SER A 211 -28.33 7.34 -8.30
N GLY A 212 -27.71 6.49 -9.13
CA GLY A 212 -28.35 5.80 -10.23
C GLY A 212 -28.69 6.70 -11.43
N VAL A 213 -28.26 7.96 -11.44
CA VAL A 213 -28.48 8.90 -12.52
C VAL A 213 -27.76 8.45 -13.78
N ASN A 214 -28.45 8.41 -14.92
CA ASN A 214 -27.84 8.11 -16.22
C ASN A 214 -27.28 9.37 -16.86
N VAL A 215 -26.00 9.31 -17.22
CA VAL A 215 -25.27 10.37 -17.91
C VAL A 215 -25.05 9.95 -19.35
N SER A 216 -25.65 10.66 -20.28
CA SER A 216 -25.47 10.42 -21.72
C SER A 216 -24.08 10.84 -22.19
N SER A 217 -23.58 10.21 -23.25
CA SER A 217 -22.38 10.68 -23.92
C SER A 217 -22.56 12.12 -24.42
N ARG A 218 -21.51 12.92 -24.35
CA ARG A 218 -21.50 14.32 -24.84
C ARG A 218 -20.44 14.45 -25.92
N ASP A 219 -20.81 15.13 -27.00
CA ASP A 219 -19.89 15.54 -28.06
C ASP A 219 -19.22 16.85 -27.64
N LEU A 220 -17.90 16.79 -27.40
CA LEU A 220 -17.09 17.93 -26.95
C LEU A 220 -16.35 18.62 -28.09
N ASN A 221 -16.59 18.23 -29.36
CA ASN A 221 -15.98 18.85 -30.53
C ASN A 221 -16.64 20.21 -30.86
N HIS A 222 -16.61 21.13 -29.91
CA HIS A 222 -17.11 22.50 -30.07
C HIS A 222 -16.22 23.50 -29.33
N SER A 223 -16.33 24.79 -29.69
CA SER A 223 -15.56 25.87 -29.11
C SER A 223 -16.13 26.34 -27.77
N TYR A 224 -15.25 26.84 -26.90
CA TYR A 224 -15.58 27.57 -25.68
C TYR A 224 -15.32 29.06 -25.85
N ASP A 225 -16.35 29.87 -25.66
CA ASP A 225 -16.26 31.33 -25.73
C ASP A 225 -15.94 31.89 -24.35
N TRP A 226 -14.65 31.91 -24.00
CA TRP A 226 -14.15 32.33 -22.70
C TRP A 226 -14.46 33.81 -22.38
N ASP A 227 -14.45 34.67 -23.37
CA ASP A 227 -14.77 36.10 -23.19
C ASP A 227 -16.24 36.32 -22.84
N ASN A 228 -17.11 35.44 -23.30
CA ASN A 228 -18.55 35.48 -23.04
C ASN A 228 -18.96 34.60 -21.81
N MET A 229 -18.03 34.32 -20.92
CA MET A 229 -18.25 33.72 -19.60
C MET A 229 -17.82 34.70 -18.50
N PRO A 230 -18.74 35.51 -17.94
CA PRO A 230 -18.41 36.49 -16.90
C PRO A 230 -17.75 35.85 -15.69
N LEU A 231 -16.85 36.58 -15.02
CA LEU A 231 -16.22 36.11 -13.77
C LEU A 231 -17.24 35.92 -12.63
N LYS A 232 -18.38 36.65 -12.71
CA LYS A 232 -19.49 36.53 -11.77
C LYS A 232 -20.83 36.61 -12.48
N TYR A 233 -21.77 35.74 -12.14
CA TYR A 233 -23.15 35.72 -12.67
C TYR A 233 -24.09 36.33 -11.64
N GLU A 234 -24.24 37.65 -11.70
CA GLU A 234 -25.21 38.35 -10.86
C GLU A 234 -26.60 38.28 -11.52
N TYR A 235 -27.63 37.94 -10.74
CA TYR A 235 -28.99 37.79 -11.24
C TYR A 235 -29.46 39.01 -12.02
N GLY A 236 -29.97 38.80 -13.21
CA GLY A 236 -30.44 39.85 -14.12
C GLY A 236 -29.35 40.65 -14.88
N LYS A 237 -28.06 40.32 -14.67
CA LYS A 237 -26.94 41.02 -15.34
C LYS A 237 -26.21 40.17 -16.40
N TYR A 238 -26.69 38.97 -16.70
CA TYR A 238 -26.12 38.06 -17.71
C TYR A 238 -27.15 37.64 -18.77
N THR A 239 -26.68 37.36 -19.97
CA THR A 239 -27.51 36.96 -21.11
C THR A 239 -27.82 35.46 -21.09
N ASP A 240 -28.77 35.02 -21.90
CA ASP A 240 -29.08 33.60 -22.09
C ASP A 240 -27.89 32.84 -22.72
N GLU A 241 -27.14 33.49 -23.61
CA GLU A 241 -25.95 32.94 -24.22
C GLU A 241 -24.84 32.71 -23.19
N GLN A 242 -24.61 33.68 -22.30
CA GLN A 242 -23.63 33.54 -21.20
C GLN A 242 -23.99 32.39 -20.26
N LYS A 243 -25.28 32.22 -19.92
CA LYS A 243 -25.75 31.06 -19.13
C LYS A 243 -25.47 29.75 -19.86
N ALA A 244 -25.79 29.69 -21.15
CA ALA A 244 -25.58 28.46 -21.94
C ALA A 244 -24.08 28.08 -22.02
N ASN A 245 -23.21 29.07 -22.21
CA ASN A 245 -21.76 28.84 -22.31
C ASN A 245 -21.18 28.22 -21.02
N VAL A 246 -21.48 28.82 -19.85
CA VAL A 246 -20.96 28.28 -18.59
C VAL A 246 -21.59 26.93 -18.23
N ALA A 247 -22.91 26.76 -18.48
CA ALA A 247 -23.58 25.50 -18.20
C ALA A 247 -23.06 24.34 -19.06
N ARG A 248 -22.76 24.62 -20.33
CA ARG A 248 -22.14 23.67 -21.25
C ARG A 248 -20.77 23.24 -20.75
N LEU A 249 -19.89 24.20 -20.43
CA LEU A 249 -18.56 23.90 -19.87
C LEU A 249 -18.63 23.00 -18.63
N MET A 250 -19.49 23.35 -17.67
CA MET A 250 -19.68 22.60 -16.44
C MET A 250 -20.12 21.14 -16.69
N ALA A 251 -21.10 20.95 -17.57
CA ALA A 251 -21.60 19.62 -17.89
C ALA A 251 -20.61 18.81 -18.71
N ASP A 252 -19.84 19.44 -19.59
CA ASP A 252 -18.77 18.79 -20.36
C ASP A 252 -17.65 18.28 -19.46
N ILE A 253 -17.20 19.13 -18.54
CA ILE A 253 -16.21 18.73 -17.53
C ILE A 253 -16.74 17.58 -16.69
N GLY A 254 -17.94 17.71 -16.13
CA GLY A 254 -18.53 16.69 -15.27
C GLY A 254 -18.70 15.33 -15.97
N ALA A 255 -19.06 15.33 -17.26
CA ALA A 255 -19.13 14.10 -18.05
C ALA A 255 -17.74 13.51 -18.34
N ALA A 256 -16.74 14.35 -18.65
CA ALA A 256 -15.38 13.92 -18.94
C ALA A 256 -14.68 13.29 -17.72
N ILE A 257 -14.95 13.80 -16.52
CA ILE A 257 -14.39 13.29 -15.27
C ILE A 257 -15.27 12.23 -14.60
N GLN A 258 -16.39 11.83 -15.23
CA GLN A 258 -17.35 10.86 -14.74
C GLN A 258 -17.87 11.22 -13.33
N SER A 259 -18.37 12.44 -13.16
CA SER A 259 -18.97 12.90 -11.89
C SER A 259 -20.15 12.01 -11.49
N ASP A 260 -20.21 11.63 -10.20
CA ASP A 260 -21.34 10.91 -9.61
C ASP A 260 -22.43 11.92 -9.25
N TYR A 261 -23.21 12.27 -10.23
CA TYR A 261 -24.20 13.35 -10.17
C TYR A 261 -25.34 13.07 -9.21
N SER A 262 -25.70 14.08 -8.41
CA SER A 262 -26.87 14.08 -7.52
C SER A 262 -27.44 15.49 -7.38
N PRO A 263 -28.75 15.64 -7.14
CA PRO A 263 -29.38 16.94 -6.88
C PRO A 263 -28.87 17.64 -5.61
N THR A 264 -28.46 16.88 -4.60
CA THR A 264 -28.06 17.39 -3.28
C THR A 264 -26.56 17.39 -3.02
N GLY A 265 -25.77 16.65 -3.83
CA GLY A 265 -24.34 16.56 -3.61
C GLY A 265 -23.65 15.68 -4.66
N THR A 266 -23.16 16.29 -5.76
CA THR A 266 -22.39 15.60 -6.81
C THR A 266 -20.97 15.39 -6.33
N SER A 267 -20.49 14.15 -6.35
CA SER A 267 -19.12 13.77 -5.98
C SER A 267 -18.27 13.39 -7.19
N THR A 268 -16.97 13.42 -7.03
CA THR A 268 -16.02 12.99 -8.07
C THR A 268 -14.76 12.45 -7.43
N TYR A 269 -14.30 11.29 -7.92
CA TYR A 269 -13.06 10.67 -7.46
C TYR A 269 -11.86 11.19 -8.26
N TYR A 270 -10.77 11.52 -7.57
CA TYR A 270 -9.49 11.86 -8.19
C TYR A 270 -8.74 10.58 -8.56
N ASN A 271 -8.97 10.06 -9.76
CA ASN A 271 -8.35 8.82 -10.24
C ASN A 271 -7.78 8.99 -11.66
N SER A 272 -7.16 7.95 -12.20
CA SER A 272 -6.59 7.97 -13.55
C SER A 272 -7.62 8.26 -14.65
N VAL A 273 -8.87 7.83 -14.47
CA VAL A 273 -9.96 8.11 -15.43
C VAL A 273 -10.28 9.61 -15.48
N ASN A 274 -10.36 10.25 -14.30
CA ASN A 274 -10.57 11.70 -14.20
C ASN A 274 -9.40 12.44 -14.87
N LYS A 275 -8.16 12.15 -14.51
CA LYS A 275 -6.97 12.77 -15.09
C LYS A 275 -6.89 12.54 -16.61
N GLY A 276 -7.17 11.32 -17.07
CA GLY A 276 -7.20 10.98 -18.49
C GLY A 276 -8.29 11.72 -19.26
N GLY A 277 -9.47 11.88 -18.66
CA GLY A 277 -10.59 12.63 -19.25
C GLY A 277 -10.25 14.10 -19.47
N LEU A 278 -9.67 14.77 -18.46
CA LEU A 278 -9.26 16.18 -18.59
C LEU A 278 -8.14 16.38 -19.61
N PHE A 279 -7.17 15.46 -19.64
CA PHE A 279 -6.11 15.52 -20.64
C PHE A 279 -6.64 15.31 -22.07
N TYR A 280 -7.38 14.23 -22.30
CA TYR A 280 -7.83 13.87 -23.65
C TYR A 280 -8.83 14.87 -24.23
N HIS A 281 -9.81 15.31 -23.41
CA HIS A 281 -10.90 16.17 -23.90
C HIS A 281 -10.55 17.65 -23.88
N PHE A 282 -9.70 18.10 -22.96
CA PHE A 282 -9.41 19.52 -22.76
C PHE A 282 -7.93 19.86 -22.82
N GLY A 283 -7.03 18.88 -22.90
CA GLY A 283 -5.60 19.12 -22.97
C GLY A 283 -4.98 19.66 -21.69
N TYR A 284 -5.55 19.31 -20.52
CA TYR A 284 -4.99 19.71 -19.23
C TYR A 284 -4.17 18.60 -18.59
N TYR A 285 -2.99 18.98 -18.11
CA TYR A 285 -2.30 18.23 -17.09
C TYR A 285 -2.92 18.58 -15.74
N THR A 286 -3.38 17.58 -15.01
CA THR A 286 -4.09 17.79 -13.74
C THR A 286 -3.15 17.88 -12.55
N GLY A 287 -1.84 17.90 -12.80
CA GLY A 287 -0.83 17.95 -11.79
C GLY A 287 -0.72 16.71 -10.89
N LYS A 288 0.07 16.85 -9.85
CA LYS A 288 0.25 15.82 -8.82
C LYS A 288 -0.56 16.17 -7.58
N GLN A 289 -1.22 15.16 -7.02
CA GLN A 289 -1.89 15.31 -5.74
C GLN A 289 -0.89 15.11 -4.61
N TYR A 290 -0.85 16.06 -3.69
CA TYR A 290 -0.05 16.00 -2.47
C TYR A 290 -0.97 16.07 -1.26
N PHE A 291 -0.63 15.32 -0.20
CA PHE A 291 -1.35 15.34 1.06
C PHE A 291 -0.52 16.08 2.11
N LYS A 292 -1.15 17.00 2.81
CA LYS A 292 -0.50 17.81 3.84
C LYS A 292 0.15 16.98 4.94
N SER A 293 -0.47 15.84 5.30
CA SER A 293 0.03 14.91 6.31
C SER A 293 1.44 14.35 6.04
N ASN A 294 1.92 14.45 4.79
CA ASN A 294 3.25 13.96 4.39
C ASN A 294 4.36 15.02 4.54
N TYR A 295 4.05 16.20 5.06
CA TYR A 295 4.96 17.34 5.15
C TYR A 295 4.84 18.04 6.50
N THR A 296 5.90 18.73 6.93
CA THR A 296 5.79 19.72 7.99
C THR A 296 4.96 20.91 7.51
N ILE A 297 4.41 21.68 8.43
CA ILE A 297 3.61 22.89 8.06
C ILE A 297 4.43 23.88 7.25
N GLU A 298 5.70 24.07 7.60
CA GLU A 298 6.60 24.98 6.89
C GLU A 298 6.87 24.49 5.45
N GLU A 299 7.13 23.20 5.27
CA GLU A 299 7.30 22.60 3.93
C GLU A 299 6.01 22.68 3.11
N TRP A 300 4.87 22.41 3.73
CA TRP A 300 3.56 22.49 3.05
C TRP A 300 3.25 23.89 2.57
N TYR A 301 3.40 24.89 3.46
CA TYR A 301 3.15 26.28 3.10
C TYR A 301 4.15 26.82 2.07
N SER A 302 5.43 26.44 2.17
CA SER A 302 6.44 26.79 1.17
C SER A 302 6.08 26.25 -0.22
N ARG A 303 5.67 24.98 -0.31
CA ARG A 303 5.22 24.36 -1.57
C ARG A 303 3.97 25.05 -2.13
N LEU A 304 2.98 25.28 -1.29
CA LEU A 304 1.72 25.94 -1.71
C LEU A 304 1.97 27.36 -2.21
N LYS A 305 2.83 28.13 -1.53
CA LYS A 305 3.21 29.49 -1.98
C LYS A 305 3.97 29.45 -3.30
N SER A 306 4.88 28.50 -3.48
CA SER A 306 5.60 28.31 -4.75
C SER A 306 4.68 28.06 -5.93
N GLU A 307 3.60 27.28 -5.75
CA GLU A 307 2.58 27.09 -6.80
C GLU A 307 1.77 28.36 -7.05
N LEU A 308 1.38 29.05 -5.97
CA LEU A 308 0.60 30.29 -6.03
C LEU A 308 1.36 31.47 -6.64
N ASP A 309 2.68 31.42 -6.69
CA ASP A 309 3.49 32.40 -7.42
C ASP A 309 3.26 32.31 -8.95
N ASP A 310 2.86 31.14 -9.43
CA ASP A 310 2.60 30.87 -10.86
C ASP A 310 1.09 30.86 -11.19
N HIS A 311 0.27 30.07 -10.48
CA HIS A 311 -1.14 29.86 -10.79
C HIS A 311 -2.01 29.52 -9.57
N PRO A 312 -3.35 29.66 -9.67
CA PRO A 312 -4.26 29.22 -8.61
C PRO A 312 -4.19 27.71 -8.39
N VAL A 313 -4.39 27.29 -7.15
CA VAL A 313 -4.24 25.89 -6.73
C VAL A 313 -5.60 25.29 -6.42
N LEU A 314 -5.88 24.10 -6.96
CA LEU A 314 -7.00 23.28 -6.52
C LEU A 314 -6.63 22.63 -5.19
N TYR A 315 -7.36 22.98 -4.14
CA TYR A 315 -7.21 22.47 -2.79
C TYR A 315 -8.41 21.60 -2.41
N ARG A 316 -8.17 20.59 -1.57
CA ARG A 316 -9.22 19.73 -1.03
C ARG A 316 -9.13 19.60 0.48
N GLY A 317 -10.28 19.50 1.12
CA GLY A 317 -10.42 19.04 2.50
C GLY A 317 -11.45 17.93 2.55
N GLU A 318 -11.31 16.99 3.48
CA GLU A 318 -12.25 15.89 3.72
C GLU A 318 -12.59 15.86 5.20
N SER A 319 -13.83 15.55 5.53
CA SER A 319 -14.24 15.36 6.92
C SER A 319 -13.68 14.05 7.47
N GLU A 320 -13.31 14.03 8.74
CA GLU A 320 -12.70 12.87 9.41
C GLU A 320 -13.61 11.61 9.38
N ASP A 321 -14.93 11.82 9.38
CA ASP A 321 -15.95 10.76 9.29
C ASP A 321 -16.18 10.24 7.86
N GLY A 322 -15.45 10.77 6.86
CA GLY A 322 -15.57 10.40 5.45
C GLY A 322 -16.94 10.75 4.83
N THR A 323 -17.80 11.51 5.52
CA THR A 323 -19.15 11.84 5.04
C THR A 323 -19.16 12.96 4.00
N GLY A 324 -18.03 13.67 3.76
CA GLY A 324 -17.94 14.69 2.74
C GLY A 324 -16.54 15.23 2.52
N GLY A 325 -16.11 15.25 1.27
CA GLY A 325 -14.94 15.98 0.80
C GLY A 325 -15.37 17.17 -0.05
N HIS A 326 -14.60 18.27 0.01
CA HIS A 326 -14.83 19.45 -0.82
C HIS A 326 -13.56 19.90 -1.50
N ALA A 327 -13.71 20.27 -2.80
CA ALA A 327 -12.69 20.93 -3.58
C ALA A 327 -13.00 22.43 -3.66
N PHE A 328 -11.96 23.26 -3.58
CA PHE A 328 -12.04 24.72 -3.72
C PHE A 328 -10.74 25.26 -4.27
N ILE A 329 -10.67 26.55 -4.58
CA ILE A 329 -9.51 27.18 -5.16
C ILE A 329 -8.82 28.05 -4.11
N ILE A 330 -7.50 27.95 -4.03
CA ILE A 330 -6.65 28.96 -3.38
C ILE A 330 -6.04 29.78 -4.50
N ASP A 331 -6.23 31.11 -4.45
CA ASP A 331 -5.80 32.02 -5.51
C ASP A 331 -4.84 33.13 -5.02
N GLY A 332 -4.31 33.00 -3.82
CA GLY A 332 -3.31 33.91 -3.33
C GLY A 332 -2.92 33.69 -1.87
N TYR A 333 -2.00 34.51 -1.38
CA TYR A 333 -1.52 34.43 0.00
C TYR A 333 -0.92 35.74 0.50
N THR A 334 -0.77 35.84 1.81
CA THR A 334 -0.06 36.95 2.50
C THR A 334 1.28 36.48 3.04
N ASP A 335 2.15 37.41 3.41
CA ASP A 335 3.45 37.13 4.05
C ASP A 335 3.30 36.54 5.47
N ASN A 336 2.09 36.59 6.05
CA ASN A 336 1.76 36.03 7.37
C ASN A 336 0.85 34.78 7.28
N ASP A 337 0.98 33.98 6.20
CA ASP A 337 0.32 32.66 6.01
C ASP A 337 -1.22 32.69 6.04
N TYR A 338 -1.84 33.78 5.57
CA TYR A 338 -3.24 33.75 5.19
C TYR A 338 -3.33 33.44 3.70
N PHE A 339 -4.29 32.60 3.35
CA PHE A 339 -4.53 32.16 1.96
C PHE A 339 -5.87 32.68 1.48
N PHE A 340 -5.89 33.27 0.27
CA PHE A 340 -7.13 33.71 -0.36
C PHE A 340 -7.85 32.50 -0.94
N ILE A 341 -9.08 32.26 -0.48
CA ILE A 341 -9.88 31.09 -0.82
C ILE A 341 -11.11 31.51 -1.61
N ASN A 342 -11.29 30.87 -2.77
CA ASN A 342 -12.50 30.88 -3.55
C ASN A 342 -13.23 29.55 -3.33
N TRP A 343 -14.32 29.58 -2.59
CA TRP A 343 -15.07 28.40 -2.16
C TRP A 343 -15.86 27.70 -3.29
N GLY A 344 -15.94 28.29 -4.51
CA GLY A 344 -16.75 27.79 -5.61
C GLY A 344 -18.26 27.91 -5.32
N TRP A 345 -18.67 28.96 -4.62
CA TRP A 345 -20.04 29.21 -4.15
C TRP A 345 -20.56 30.60 -4.55
N GLY A 346 -20.31 31.01 -5.81
CA GLY A 346 -20.77 32.30 -6.34
C GLY A 346 -20.01 33.53 -5.82
N GLY A 347 -18.87 33.30 -5.15
CA GLY A 347 -18.10 34.35 -4.47
C GLY A 347 -18.54 34.56 -3.02
N ASP A 348 -19.57 33.83 -2.56
CA ASP A 348 -20.01 33.96 -1.16
C ASP A 348 -18.88 33.57 -0.23
N ARG A 349 -18.58 34.47 0.69
CA ARG A 349 -17.53 34.34 1.70
C ARG A 349 -16.11 34.03 1.14
N ASN A 350 -15.85 34.34 -0.10
CA ASN A 350 -14.46 34.33 -0.60
C ASN A 350 -13.65 35.36 0.20
N GLY A 351 -12.44 35.01 0.59
CA GLY A 351 -11.64 35.86 1.48
C GLY A 351 -10.33 35.23 1.87
N ALA A 352 -9.68 35.78 2.88
CA ALA A 352 -8.41 35.25 3.39
C ALA A 352 -8.63 34.47 4.71
N TYR A 353 -8.05 33.28 4.76
CA TYR A 353 -8.22 32.31 5.83
C TYR A 353 -6.88 31.65 6.18
N VAL A 354 -6.73 31.25 7.45
CA VAL A 354 -5.67 30.33 7.82
C VAL A 354 -6.05 28.92 7.39
N LEU A 355 -5.09 28.09 7.02
CA LEU A 355 -5.37 26.67 6.74
C LEU A 355 -5.40 25.84 8.01
N ASP A 356 -4.76 26.34 9.09
CA ASP A 356 -4.69 25.72 10.41
C ASP A 356 -4.83 26.75 11.52
N ALA A 357 -5.56 26.38 12.58
CA ALA A 357 -5.67 27.23 13.78
C ALA A 357 -4.38 27.24 14.60
N LEU A 358 -3.64 26.12 14.65
CA LEU A 358 -2.56 25.87 15.62
C LEU A 358 -1.21 25.66 14.97
N ASN A 359 -0.91 25.71 13.79
CA ASN A 359 0.43 25.46 13.20
C ASN A 359 1.22 24.32 13.89
N LEU A 360 0.62 23.18 14.10
CA LEU A 360 1.23 22.03 14.77
C LEU A 360 1.51 20.91 13.74
N ASP A 361 2.70 20.33 13.80
CA ASP A 361 3.12 19.21 12.94
C ASP A 361 2.52 17.86 13.40
N PHE A 362 1.29 17.84 13.93
CA PHE A 362 0.65 16.62 14.40
C PHE A 362 -0.19 15.97 13.30
N THR A 363 0.19 14.76 12.92
CA THR A 363 -0.51 13.94 11.90
C THR A 363 -1.95 13.61 12.29
N GLU A 364 -2.29 13.49 13.57
CA GLU A 364 -3.65 13.21 14.06
C GLU A 364 -4.66 14.33 13.82
N LEU A 365 -4.19 15.58 13.65
CA LEU A 365 -5.02 16.74 13.39
C LEU A 365 -5.05 17.17 11.92
N ASN A 366 -4.19 16.59 11.10
CA ASN A 366 -4.14 16.84 9.67
C ASN A 366 -5.13 15.94 8.94
N SER A 367 -6.43 16.07 9.24
CA SER A 367 -7.47 15.42 8.44
C SER A 367 -7.20 15.70 6.95
N VAL A 368 -7.67 14.84 6.07
CA VAL A 368 -7.28 14.67 4.67
C VAL A 368 -7.30 15.98 3.88
N GLN A 369 -6.36 16.89 4.20
CA GLN A 369 -6.08 18.09 3.41
C GLN A 369 -5.08 17.75 2.32
N GLY A 370 -5.31 18.25 1.11
CA GLY A 370 -4.43 18.03 -0.02
C GLY A 370 -4.57 19.10 -1.08
N ALA A 371 -3.58 19.19 -1.95
CA ALA A 371 -3.55 20.10 -3.08
C ALA A 371 -3.14 19.38 -4.36
N PHE A 372 -3.55 19.93 -5.49
CA PHE A 372 -3.09 19.50 -6.81
C PHE A 372 -2.16 20.58 -7.35
N PHE A 373 -0.88 20.24 -7.45
CA PHE A 373 0.15 21.13 -7.95
C PHE A 373 0.41 20.86 -9.44
N ASP A 374 0.90 21.88 -10.17
CA ASP A 374 1.11 21.82 -11.63
C ASP A 374 -0.17 21.64 -12.48
N PHE A 375 -1.32 22.08 -12.01
CA PHE A 375 -2.51 22.08 -12.88
C PHE A 375 -2.40 23.15 -13.97
N LYS A 376 -2.18 22.74 -15.23
CA LYS A 376 -1.94 23.66 -16.35
C LYS A 376 -2.27 23.04 -17.71
N PRO A 377 -2.45 23.87 -18.76
CA PRO A 377 -2.53 23.37 -20.14
C PRO A 377 -1.29 22.52 -20.51
N ALA A 378 -1.53 21.34 -21.07
CA ALA A 378 -0.47 20.36 -21.34
C ALA A 378 0.31 20.59 -22.65
N VAL A 379 0.04 21.69 -23.36
CA VAL A 379 0.56 21.98 -24.72
C VAL A 379 2.08 22.01 -24.87
N SER A 380 2.82 22.08 -23.77
CA SER A 380 4.30 22.15 -23.79
C SER A 380 4.95 21.07 -22.92
N LEU A 381 4.21 20.10 -22.38
CA LEU A 381 4.77 19.06 -21.53
C LEU A 381 5.37 17.94 -22.38
N PRO A 382 6.57 17.43 -22.05
CA PRO A 382 7.15 16.31 -22.74
C PRO A 382 6.35 15.03 -22.46
N GLY A 383 6.15 14.19 -23.47
CA GLY A 383 5.57 12.87 -23.30
C GLY A 383 6.43 11.99 -22.38
N VAL A 384 5.81 11.36 -21.41
CA VAL A 384 6.42 10.46 -20.41
C VAL A 384 6.00 9.02 -20.66
N ALA A 385 4.75 8.84 -21.09
CA ALA A 385 4.21 7.54 -21.46
C ALA A 385 3.44 7.64 -22.79
N MET A 386 3.36 6.53 -23.51
CA MET A 386 2.61 6.44 -24.78
C MET A 386 1.49 5.41 -24.67
N VAL A 387 0.30 5.76 -25.13
CA VAL A 387 -0.83 4.84 -25.28
C VAL A 387 -1.56 5.14 -26.58
N LYS A 388 -1.76 4.12 -27.44
CA LYS A 388 -2.46 4.28 -28.75
C LYS A 388 -1.97 5.49 -29.56
N ASP A 389 -0.68 5.66 -29.72
CA ASP A 389 -0.02 6.75 -30.42
C ASP A 389 -0.25 8.16 -29.81
N VAL A 390 -0.75 8.23 -28.57
CA VAL A 390 -0.89 9.47 -27.81
C VAL A 390 0.21 9.53 -26.77
N GLU A 391 1.09 10.52 -26.89
CA GLU A 391 2.05 10.84 -25.84
C GLU A 391 1.33 11.51 -24.65
N CYS A 392 1.53 10.98 -23.47
CA CYS A 392 0.91 11.42 -22.24
C CYS A 392 1.97 12.00 -21.29
N PRO A 393 1.68 13.10 -20.58
CA PRO A 393 2.63 13.74 -19.67
C PRO A 393 2.81 12.98 -18.33
N SER A 394 2.06 11.91 -18.09
CA SER A 394 2.24 11.01 -16.96
C SER A 394 1.68 9.60 -17.22
N LEU A 395 2.14 8.62 -16.46
CA LEU A 395 1.61 7.25 -16.50
C LEU A 395 0.13 7.19 -16.10
N GLU A 396 -0.29 7.97 -15.10
CA GLU A 396 -1.69 7.94 -14.65
C GLU A 396 -2.64 8.38 -15.76
N ILE A 397 -2.25 9.39 -16.56
CA ILE A 397 -3.03 9.84 -17.72
C ILE A 397 -3.09 8.74 -18.79
N ALA A 398 -1.97 8.08 -19.08
CA ALA A 398 -1.93 6.98 -20.05
C ALA A 398 -2.86 5.82 -19.64
N ILE A 399 -2.88 5.47 -18.35
CA ILE A 399 -3.79 4.45 -17.80
C ILE A 399 -5.25 4.94 -17.88
N GLY A 400 -5.52 6.23 -17.61
CA GLY A 400 -6.85 6.81 -17.72
C GLY A 400 -7.43 6.75 -19.13
N LEU A 401 -6.59 6.76 -20.17
CA LEU A 401 -6.99 6.62 -21.58
C LEU A 401 -7.20 5.16 -22.02
N ALA A 402 -6.71 4.19 -21.26
CA ALA A 402 -6.92 2.79 -21.54
C ALA A 402 -8.40 2.41 -21.28
N PRO A 403 -9.08 1.74 -22.23
CA PRO A 403 -10.50 1.43 -22.10
C PRO A 403 -10.75 0.39 -21.00
N ALA A 404 -11.83 0.57 -20.22
CA ALA A 404 -12.27 -0.39 -19.21
C ALA A 404 -13.33 -1.35 -19.78
N ASN A 405 -12.99 -2.05 -20.87
CA ASN A 405 -13.87 -2.99 -21.58
C ASN A 405 -13.23 -4.37 -21.79
N GLY A 406 -12.10 -4.65 -21.11
CA GLY A 406 -11.32 -5.88 -21.26
C GLY A 406 -10.36 -5.89 -22.44
N GLN A 407 -10.41 -4.89 -23.33
CA GLN A 407 -9.47 -4.82 -24.44
C GLN A 407 -8.06 -4.55 -23.94
N GLN A 408 -7.12 -5.39 -24.39
CA GLN A 408 -5.71 -5.24 -24.05
C GLN A 408 -5.15 -3.94 -24.64
N THR A 409 -4.45 -3.16 -23.83
CA THR A 409 -3.89 -1.87 -24.19
C THR A 409 -2.44 -1.80 -23.75
N LEU A 410 -1.54 -1.56 -24.72
CA LEU A 410 -0.12 -1.33 -24.45
C LEU A 410 0.09 0.12 -23.99
N ILE A 411 0.81 0.27 -22.89
CA ILE A 411 1.35 1.54 -22.40
C ILE A 411 2.86 1.39 -22.34
N THR A 412 3.59 2.25 -23.04
CA THR A 412 5.05 2.24 -23.09
C THR A 412 5.59 3.47 -22.35
N ILE A 413 6.50 3.27 -21.42
CA ILE A 413 7.20 4.37 -20.73
C ILE A 413 8.24 4.93 -21.70
N LEU A 414 8.26 6.25 -21.87
CA LEU A 414 9.18 6.95 -22.78
C LEU A 414 10.34 7.63 -22.05
N LYS A 415 10.10 7.98 -20.77
CA LYS A 415 11.05 8.64 -19.88
C LYS A 415 10.71 8.32 -18.44
N LYS A 416 11.67 8.57 -17.54
CA LYS A 416 11.43 8.51 -16.10
C LYS A 416 10.17 9.28 -15.72
N ASP A 417 9.28 8.63 -14.99
CA ASP A 417 8.10 9.23 -14.37
C ASP A 417 8.19 9.16 -12.85
N THR A 418 7.52 10.12 -12.20
CA THR A 418 7.34 10.12 -10.74
C THR A 418 5.86 10.25 -10.45
N VAL A 419 5.29 9.23 -9.84
CA VAL A 419 3.86 9.13 -9.54
C VAL A 419 3.65 8.98 -8.03
N ASN A 420 2.52 9.44 -7.52
CA ASN A 420 2.18 9.22 -6.12
C ASN A 420 1.59 7.82 -5.91
N GLU A 421 0.66 7.45 -6.76
CA GLU A 421 -0.01 6.15 -6.79
C GLU A 421 -0.53 5.86 -8.21
N VAL A 422 -0.75 4.60 -8.53
CA VAL A 422 -1.27 4.18 -9.83
C VAL A 422 -2.42 3.20 -9.65
N TYR A 423 -3.56 3.43 -10.32
CA TYR A 423 -4.71 2.53 -10.30
C TYR A 423 -4.97 1.94 -11.67
N VAL A 424 -4.91 0.61 -11.76
CA VAL A 424 -5.51 -0.14 -12.87
C VAL A 424 -6.92 -0.54 -12.45
N ASN A 425 -7.93 0.04 -13.09
CA ASN A 425 -9.32 -0.09 -12.69
C ASN A 425 -9.93 -1.42 -13.18
N GLU A 426 -11.09 -1.77 -12.62
CA GLU A 426 -11.86 -2.94 -13.07
C GLU A 426 -12.13 -2.87 -14.58
N ASN A 427 -12.05 -4.04 -15.23
CA ASN A 427 -12.20 -4.21 -16.68
C ASN A 427 -11.15 -3.50 -17.56
N GLN A 428 -10.13 -2.84 -16.98
CA GLN A 428 -8.93 -2.49 -17.75
C GLN A 428 -8.05 -3.72 -17.92
N ASN A 429 -7.42 -3.83 -19.10
CA ASN A 429 -6.42 -4.87 -19.42
C ASN A 429 -5.19 -4.17 -19.99
N ILE A 430 -4.15 -4.00 -19.18
CA ILE A 430 -3.00 -3.17 -19.49
C ILE A 430 -1.74 -4.04 -19.61
N ILE A 431 -0.97 -3.82 -20.66
CA ILE A 431 0.44 -4.19 -20.73
C ILE A 431 1.23 -2.89 -20.47
N LEU A 432 1.97 -2.86 -19.37
CA LEU A 432 2.87 -1.77 -19.02
C LEU A 432 4.30 -2.19 -19.40
N ASP A 433 4.82 -1.64 -20.48
CA ASP A 433 6.21 -1.82 -20.90
C ASP A 433 7.08 -0.70 -20.29
N LEU A 434 7.98 -1.08 -19.39
CA LEU A 434 8.91 -0.14 -18.75
C LEU A 434 9.91 0.43 -19.76
N ASN A 435 10.15 -0.29 -20.90
CA ASN A 435 11.00 0.17 -22.00
C ASN A 435 12.37 0.67 -21.54
N GLY A 436 12.91 0.07 -20.47
CA GLY A 436 14.21 0.41 -19.88
C GLY A 436 14.21 1.64 -18.98
N ASP A 437 13.09 2.33 -18.79
CA ASP A 437 12.98 3.54 -18.01
C ASP A 437 12.54 3.29 -16.55
N THR A 438 12.54 4.36 -15.73
CA THR A 438 12.27 4.27 -14.30
C THR A 438 10.94 4.93 -13.94
N ILE A 439 10.11 4.21 -13.20
CA ILE A 439 8.95 4.75 -12.50
C ILE A 439 9.31 4.90 -11.01
N VAL A 440 9.23 6.11 -10.48
CA VAL A 440 9.39 6.41 -9.06
C VAL A 440 8.01 6.60 -8.43
N ILE A 441 7.68 5.80 -7.46
CA ILE A 441 6.45 5.92 -6.66
C ILE A 441 6.80 6.66 -5.37
N GLU A 442 6.15 7.79 -5.10
CA GLU A 442 6.52 8.63 -3.94
C GLU A 442 5.99 8.08 -2.61
N ASN A 443 4.72 7.67 -2.53
CA ASN A 443 4.10 7.32 -1.24
C ASN A 443 3.29 6.02 -1.26
N TYR A 444 2.55 5.73 -2.33
CA TYR A 444 1.65 4.59 -2.44
C TYR A 444 2.07 3.72 -3.64
N GLY A 445 1.52 2.51 -3.75
CA GLY A 445 1.92 1.57 -4.79
C GLY A 445 1.10 1.67 -6.08
N ILE A 446 1.28 0.64 -6.91
CA ILE A 446 0.40 0.34 -8.05
C ILE A 446 -0.70 -0.60 -7.55
N TYR A 447 -1.94 -0.18 -7.66
CA TYR A 447 -3.14 -0.93 -7.24
C TYR A 447 -3.82 -1.54 -8.47
N ASN A 448 -3.71 -2.85 -8.62
CA ASN A 448 -4.32 -3.56 -9.74
C ASN A 448 -5.66 -4.20 -9.36
N ARG A 449 -6.75 -3.63 -9.83
CA ARG A 449 -8.12 -4.18 -9.76
C ARG A 449 -8.60 -4.73 -11.10
N GLY A 450 -7.78 -4.66 -12.14
CA GLY A 450 -8.02 -5.15 -13.49
C GLY A 450 -7.15 -6.35 -13.88
N ALA A 451 -6.67 -6.36 -15.11
CA ALA A 451 -5.61 -7.21 -15.59
C ALA A 451 -4.37 -6.36 -15.93
N LEU A 452 -3.25 -6.64 -15.29
CA LEU A 452 -2.01 -5.91 -15.49
C LEU A 452 -0.90 -6.89 -15.84
N THR A 453 -0.24 -6.68 -16.99
CA THR A 453 1.02 -7.32 -17.34
C THR A 453 2.12 -6.26 -17.29
N ILE A 454 3.19 -6.51 -16.55
CA ILE A 454 4.38 -5.64 -16.53
C ILE A 454 5.47 -6.36 -17.31
N THR A 455 6.04 -5.66 -18.27
CA THR A 455 7.15 -6.12 -19.10
C THR A 455 8.22 -5.04 -19.21
N ASP A 456 9.40 -5.42 -19.70
CA ASP A 456 10.49 -4.48 -19.93
C ASP A 456 11.25 -4.86 -21.21
N SER A 457 10.89 -4.23 -22.30
CA SER A 457 11.43 -4.54 -23.63
C SER A 457 12.93 -4.25 -23.77
N LYS A 458 13.55 -3.47 -22.86
CA LYS A 458 14.98 -3.13 -22.86
C LYS A 458 15.76 -3.72 -21.68
N GLU A 459 15.13 -4.48 -20.79
CA GLU A 459 15.75 -5.20 -19.67
C GLU A 459 16.47 -4.32 -18.61
N THR A 460 16.25 -3.00 -18.61
CA THR A 460 16.84 -2.04 -17.64
C THR A 460 15.80 -1.22 -16.88
N GLY A 461 14.52 -1.46 -17.16
CA GLY A 461 13.39 -0.76 -16.57
C GLY A 461 13.23 -1.06 -15.09
N THR A 462 12.86 -0.02 -14.33
CA THR A 462 12.82 -0.13 -12.87
C THR A 462 11.58 0.57 -12.31
N ILE A 463 10.96 -0.04 -11.29
CA ILE A 463 9.94 0.60 -10.44
C ILE A 463 10.51 0.71 -9.02
N ILE A 464 10.59 1.93 -8.49
CA ILE A 464 11.19 2.23 -7.18
C ILE A 464 10.16 2.93 -6.31
N ILE A 465 10.03 2.54 -5.05
CA ILE A 465 9.36 3.36 -4.02
C ILE A 465 10.39 4.32 -3.43
N GLY A 466 10.07 5.61 -3.46
CA GLY A 466 10.90 6.70 -2.93
C GLY A 466 10.74 6.87 -1.42
N LYS A 467 9.51 6.84 -0.93
CA LYS A 467 9.12 6.98 0.49
C LYS A 467 7.90 6.11 0.79
N GLY A 468 7.62 5.93 2.07
CA GLY A 468 6.40 5.25 2.52
C GLY A 468 6.56 3.77 2.86
N ASN A 469 5.71 3.33 3.75
CA ASN A 469 5.68 1.98 4.32
C ASN A 469 4.59 1.15 3.63
N THR A 470 4.79 0.81 2.35
CA THR A 470 3.78 0.16 1.51
C THR A 470 4.38 -0.84 0.50
N ALA A 471 3.54 -1.52 -0.27
CA ALA A 471 3.97 -2.39 -1.37
C ALA A 471 4.07 -1.63 -2.71
N ILE A 472 5.06 -2.00 -3.54
CA ILE A 472 5.17 -1.48 -4.92
C ILE A 472 3.96 -1.91 -5.73
N LEU A 473 3.66 -3.21 -5.73
CA LEU A 473 2.58 -3.83 -6.49
C LEU A 473 1.54 -4.41 -5.53
N ASN A 474 0.31 -3.94 -5.63
CA ASN A 474 -0.83 -4.42 -4.87
C ASN A 474 -1.82 -5.10 -5.82
N ASN A 475 -1.83 -6.44 -5.86
CA ASN A 475 -2.68 -7.19 -6.77
C ASN A 475 -3.98 -7.67 -6.10
N TYR A 476 -5.11 -7.19 -6.62
CA TYR A 476 -6.45 -7.57 -6.19
C TYR A 476 -7.16 -8.48 -7.20
N ARG A 477 -6.60 -8.70 -8.41
CA ARG A 477 -7.25 -9.51 -9.44
C ARG A 477 -6.27 -10.33 -10.27
N MET A 478 -5.81 -9.85 -11.43
CA MET A 478 -4.91 -10.59 -12.31
C MET A 478 -3.64 -9.79 -12.59
N MET A 479 -2.49 -10.35 -12.29
CA MET A 479 -1.21 -9.73 -12.57
C MET A 479 -0.24 -10.74 -13.18
N THR A 480 0.49 -10.28 -14.20
CA THR A 480 1.64 -11.00 -14.77
C THR A 480 2.86 -10.10 -14.72
N VAL A 481 4.01 -10.62 -14.33
CA VAL A 481 5.29 -9.92 -14.39
C VAL A 481 6.22 -10.74 -15.29
N ASP A 482 6.57 -10.15 -16.43
CA ASP A 482 7.42 -10.76 -17.44
C ASP A 482 8.86 -10.20 -17.43
N GLY A 483 9.13 -9.16 -16.63
CA GLY A 483 10.44 -8.55 -16.50
C GLY A 483 10.42 -7.27 -15.67
N GLY A 484 11.55 -6.55 -15.66
CA GLY A 484 11.75 -5.32 -14.91
C GLY A 484 12.34 -5.51 -13.51
N SER A 485 12.76 -4.40 -12.90
CA SER A 485 13.35 -4.36 -11.57
C SER A 485 12.43 -3.62 -10.60
N PHE A 486 12.20 -4.20 -9.42
CA PHE A 486 11.29 -3.66 -8.38
C PHE A 486 12.09 -3.46 -7.08
N ILE A 487 12.26 -2.20 -6.66
CA ILE A 487 13.12 -1.84 -5.52
C ILE A 487 12.31 -1.11 -4.45
N ASN A 488 12.22 -1.70 -3.26
CA ASN A 488 11.59 -1.08 -2.10
C ASN A 488 12.59 -1.01 -0.93
N GLU A 489 13.39 0.03 -0.93
CA GLU A 489 14.36 0.34 0.13
C GLU A 489 14.02 1.66 0.84
N ALA A 490 12.73 2.06 0.82
CA ALA A 490 12.25 3.27 1.46
C ALA A 490 12.59 3.30 2.95
N ASP A 491 12.91 4.47 3.46
CA ASP A 491 13.11 4.71 4.88
C ASP A 491 11.76 4.81 5.60
N ILE A 492 11.65 4.14 6.77
CA ILE A 492 10.44 4.08 7.60
C ILE A 492 10.75 4.46 9.05
N GLU A 493 11.57 5.49 9.26
CA GLU A 493 11.92 5.94 10.61
C GLU A 493 10.68 6.14 11.49
N GLY A 494 10.68 5.51 12.67
CA GLY A 494 9.60 5.63 13.67
C GLY A 494 8.39 4.73 13.48
N GLU A 495 8.32 3.90 12.43
CA GLU A 495 7.22 2.96 12.22
C GLU A 495 7.38 1.67 13.04
N GLU A 496 6.35 1.27 13.78
CA GLU A 496 6.37 0.03 14.58
C GLU A 496 6.28 -1.23 13.71
N THR A 497 5.56 -1.17 12.58
CA THR A 497 5.30 -2.30 11.69
C THR A 497 5.81 -2.03 10.29
N ASP A 498 6.68 -2.91 9.78
CA ASP A 498 7.23 -2.82 8.43
C ASP A 498 6.27 -3.42 7.39
N TYR A 499 5.63 -2.57 6.59
CA TYR A 499 4.77 -2.94 5.46
C TYR A 499 5.46 -2.82 4.09
N ARG A 500 6.77 -2.56 4.04
CA ARG A 500 7.50 -2.52 2.76
C ARG A 500 7.49 -3.87 2.09
N ARG A 501 7.01 -3.90 0.84
CA ARG A 501 6.96 -5.10 -0.01
C ARG A 501 7.24 -4.73 -1.46
N CYS A 502 7.75 -5.68 -2.24
CA CYS A 502 7.68 -5.54 -3.69
C CYS A 502 6.27 -5.92 -4.18
N LEU A 503 5.69 -7.00 -3.63
CA LEU A 503 4.41 -7.51 -4.10
C LEU A 503 3.50 -7.94 -2.94
N TRP A 504 2.28 -7.44 -2.94
CA TRP A 504 1.16 -7.90 -2.13
C TRP A 504 0.09 -8.54 -3.02
N CYS A 505 -0.31 -9.77 -2.72
CA CYS A 505 -1.36 -10.50 -3.43
C CYS A 505 -2.55 -10.72 -2.50
N GLU A 506 -3.68 -10.09 -2.80
CA GLU A 506 -4.89 -10.19 -1.99
C GLU A 506 -5.61 -11.53 -2.23
N GLU A 507 -6.48 -11.93 -1.32
CA GLU A 507 -7.29 -13.15 -1.43
C GLU A 507 -8.16 -13.13 -2.70
N GLY A 508 -8.21 -14.25 -3.42
CA GLY A 508 -8.90 -14.36 -4.71
C GLY A 508 -8.17 -13.76 -5.90
N SER A 509 -7.00 -13.11 -5.69
CA SER A 509 -6.16 -12.64 -6.79
C SER A 509 -5.33 -13.77 -7.40
N THR A 510 -4.92 -13.57 -8.65
CA THR A 510 -3.95 -14.45 -9.33
C THR A 510 -2.75 -13.64 -9.79
N THR A 511 -1.56 -14.10 -9.44
CA THR A 511 -0.29 -13.51 -9.88
C THR A 511 0.59 -14.56 -10.54
N VAL A 512 1.17 -14.21 -11.67
CA VAL A 512 2.18 -15.01 -12.38
C VAL A 512 3.45 -14.19 -12.50
N ILE A 513 4.58 -14.72 -12.08
CA ILE A 513 5.89 -14.09 -12.23
C ILE A 513 6.74 -15.00 -13.11
N ASN A 514 6.93 -14.59 -14.35
CA ASN A 514 7.75 -15.32 -15.33
C ASN A 514 9.23 -14.95 -15.17
N ASP A 515 9.51 -13.66 -14.94
CA ASP A 515 10.86 -13.14 -14.69
C ASP A 515 10.79 -11.79 -13.96
N GLY A 516 11.95 -11.20 -13.63
CA GLY A 516 12.10 -9.91 -12.97
C GLY A 516 13.03 -9.96 -11.77
N SER A 517 13.45 -8.79 -11.31
CA SER A 517 14.30 -8.62 -10.12
C SER A 517 13.56 -7.86 -9.03
N PHE A 518 13.45 -8.45 -7.85
CA PHE A 518 12.67 -7.91 -6.73
C PHE A 518 13.58 -7.74 -5.51
N LYS A 519 13.80 -6.50 -5.06
CA LYS A 519 14.65 -6.18 -3.92
C LYS A 519 13.90 -5.37 -2.89
N CYS A 520 13.92 -5.81 -1.62
CA CYS A 520 13.20 -5.16 -0.54
C CYS A 520 13.96 -5.20 0.79
N LEU A 521 13.85 -4.13 1.59
CA LEU A 521 14.25 -4.14 3.00
C LEU A 521 13.24 -4.88 3.88
N GLY A 522 11.95 -4.86 3.53
CA GLY A 522 10.88 -5.64 4.14
C GLY A 522 10.66 -6.99 3.45
N GLN A 523 9.40 -7.43 3.36
CA GLN A 523 9.06 -8.65 2.66
C GLN A 523 9.10 -8.44 1.15
N VAL A 524 9.66 -9.39 0.37
CA VAL A 524 9.63 -9.25 -1.09
C VAL A 524 8.24 -9.61 -1.62
N ILE A 525 7.70 -10.77 -1.25
CA ILE A 525 6.34 -11.20 -1.61
C ILE A 525 5.55 -11.55 -0.36
N CYS A 526 4.34 -11.02 -0.26
CA CYS A 526 3.35 -11.42 0.72
C CYS A 526 2.07 -11.86 0.00
N SER A 527 1.67 -13.13 0.16
CA SER A 527 0.58 -13.72 -0.61
C SER A 527 -0.57 -14.22 0.26
N LYS A 528 -1.79 -13.79 -0.07
CA LYS A 528 -3.05 -14.43 0.35
C LYS A 528 -3.78 -15.07 -0.84
N GLY A 529 -3.45 -14.70 -2.06
CA GLY A 529 -4.03 -15.23 -3.30
C GLY A 529 -3.18 -16.29 -3.97
N LYS A 530 -3.55 -16.67 -5.18
CA LYS A 530 -2.82 -17.62 -6.01
C LYS A 530 -1.58 -16.97 -6.61
N VAL A 531 -0.40 -17.57 -6.39
CA VAL A 531 0.87 -17.09 -6.95
C VAL A 531 1.60 -18.23 -7.64
N ASN A 532 2.02 -18.02 -8.91
CA ASN A 532 2.91 -18.90 -9.65
C ASN A 532 4.21 -18.16 -9.97
N ILE A 533 5.36 -18.74 -9.61
CA ILE A 533 6.68 -18.18 -9.88
C ILE A 533 7.43 -19.14 -10.78
N ASP A 534 7.69 -18.70 -12.00
CA ASP A 534 8.38 -19.49 -13.03
C ASP A 534 9.86 -19.09 -13.18
N GLY A 535 10.23 -17.89 -12.70
CA GLY A 535 11.59 -17.36 -12.75
C GLY A 535 11.77 -16.13 -11.86
N GLY A 536 12.88 -15.41 -12.06
CA GLY A 536 13.18 -14.16 -11.38
C GLY A 536 14.17 -14.27 -10.22
N LEU A 537 14.59 -13.09 -9.73
CA LEU A 537 15.50 -12.90 -8.62
C LEU A 537 14.77 -12.16 -7.49
N PHE A 538 14.76 -12.73 -6.28
CA PHE A 538 14.06 -12.20 -5.12
C PHE A 538 15.04 -12.02 -3.95
N GLU A 539 15.31 -10.78 -3.54
CA GLU A 539 16.30 -10.43 -2.54
C GLU A 539 15.68 -9.65 -1.37
N CYS A 540 15.77 -10.21 -0.18
CA CYS A 540 15.51 -9.48 1.06
C CYS A 540 16.84 -9.03 1.67
N THR A 541 16.99 -7.72 1.90
CA THR A 541 18.21 -7.13 2.46
C THR A 541 18.04 -6.62 3.90
N GLY A 542 16.80 -6.56 4.39
CA GLY A 542 16.43 -6.18 5.75
C GLY A 542 16.07 -7.39 6.63
N ASN A 543 15.65 -7.14 7.86
CA ASN A 543 15.31 -8.19 8.83
C ASN A 543 13.90 -8.77 8.60
N SER A 544 13.67 -9.35 7.44
CA SER A 544 12.37 -9.91 7.04
C SER A 544 12.54 -11.17 6.18
N ASP A 545 11.44 -11.77 5.77
CA ASP A 545 11.42 -12.95 4.90
C ASP A 545 11.33 -12.55 3.43
N VAL A 546 11.85 -13.39 2.50
CA VAL A 546 11.67 -13.12 1.07
C VAL A 546 10.22 -13.38 0.68
N ILE A 547 9.65 -14.53 1.04
CA ILE A 547 8.26 -14.88 0.77
C ILE A 547 7.52 -15.20 2.07
N LEU A 548 6.36 -14.56 2.26
CA LEU A 548 5.36 -14.93 3.27
C LEU A 548 4.11 -15.45 2.56
N ASN A 549 3.73 -16.70 2.84
CA ASN A 549 2.51 -17.29 2.29
C ASN A 549 1.44 -17.45 3.37
N PHE A 550 0.33 -16.73 3.19
CA PHE A 550 -0.90 -16.81 3.99
C PHE A 550 -2.08 -17.44 3.22
N ALA A 551 -1.87 -17.88 1.96
CA ALA A 551 -2.92 -18.39 1.08
C ALA A 551 -3.47 -19.72 1.60
N LYS A 552 -4.71 -19.71 2.10
CA LYS A 552 -5.41 -20.91 2.64
C LYS A 552 -6.26 -21.61 1.59
N THR A 553 -6.92 -20.84 0.75
CA THR A 553 -7.79 -21.34 -0.34
C THR A 553 -7.02 -21.63 -1.61
N ASP A 554 -5.95 -20.88 -1.83
CA ASP A 554 -5.12 -20.93 -3.01
C ASP A 554 -3.75 -21.57 -2.73
N THR A 555 -2.93 -21.72 -3.77
CA THR A 555 -1.59 -22.33 -3.65
C THR A 555 -0.53 -21.37 -4.18
N LEU A 556 0.51 -21.16 -3.38
CA LEU A 556 1.77 -20.61 -3.85
C LEU A 556 2.57 -21.73 -4.53
N THR A 557 2.83 -21.60 -5.82
CA THR A 557 3.64 -22.54 -6.60
C THR A 557 4.94 -21.88 -7.05
N ILE A 558 6.07 -22.48 -6.74
CA ILE A 558 7.39 -22.04 -7.18
C ILE A 558 7.96 -23.12 -8.12
N ASN A 559 7.97 -22.82 -9.41
CA ASN A 559 8.55 -23.71 -10.43
C ASN A 559 10.06 -23.50 -10.58
N ASN A 560 10.51 -22.23 -10.48
CA ASN A 560 11.94 -21.86 -10.55
C ASN A 560 12.15 -20.46 -9.92
N GLY A 561 13.37 -19.94 -9.96
CA GLY A 561 13.76 -18.61 -9.45
C GLY A 561 14.89 -18.68 -8.43
N LYS A 562 15.36 -17.49 -8.01
CA LYS A 562 16.43 -17.32 -7.01
C LYS A 562 15.89 -16.52 -5.84
N PHE A 563 15.92 -17.09 -4.64
CA PHE A 563 15.32 -16.51 -3.43
C PHE A 563 16.42 -16.36 -2.35
N TRP A 564 16.91 -15.15 -2.20
CA TRP A 564 18.05 -14.86 -1.36
C TRP A 564 17.69 -13.95 -0.19
N ASN A 565 17.85 -14.45 1.01
CA ASN A 565 17.83 -13.61 2.20
C ASN A 565 19.27 -13.22 2.54
N LEU A 566 19.63 -11.99 2.22
CA LEU A 566 20.98 -11.44 2.34
C LEU A 566 21.24 -10.75 3.69
N THR A 567 20.25 -10.74 4.58
CA THR A 567 20.30 -10.04 5.87
C THR A 567 21.49 -10.52 6.71
N LYS A 568 22.29 -9.59 7.21
CA LYS A 568 23.37 -9.88 8.17
C LYS A 568 22.78 -10.15 9.55
N LYS A 569 23.47 -10.95 10.37
CA LYS A 569 23.03 -11.24 11.76
C LYS A 569 22.93 -9.94 12.56
N GLN A 570 21.74 -9.67 13.11
CA GLN A 570 21.46 -8.58 14.06
C GLN A 570 20.99 -9.22 15.39
N GLU A 571 21.19 -8.53 16.52
CA GLU A 571 20.59 -8.93 17.79
C GLU A 571 19.09 -8.70 17.74
N GLY A 572 18.29 -9.69 18.13
CA GLY A 572 16.82 -9.60 18.14
C GLY A 572 16.11 -10.67 17.31
N SER A 573 15.01 -10.32 16.66
CA SER A 573 14.10 -11.23 15.97
C SER A 573 14.74 -12.05 14.82
N ASN A 574 14.26 -13.28 14.63
CA ASN A 574 14.83 -14.27 13.69
C ASN A 574 14.03 -14.37 12.38
N TYR A 575 13.56 -13.26 11.82
CA TYR A 575 12.80 -13.23 10.57
C TYR A 575 13.77 -13.06 9.37
N ARG A 576 14.40 -14.15 8.92
CA ARG A 576 15.43 -14.12 7.85
C ARG A 576 15.36 -15.36 6.99
N ARG A 577 14.15 -15.68 6.53
CA ARG A 577 13.93 -16.90 5.75
C ARG A 577 13.74 -16.57 4.27
N ALA A 578 14.06 -17.53 3.42
CA ALA A 578 13.64 -17.42 2.02
C ALA A 578 12.13 -17.65 1.88
N VAL A 579 11.55 -18.62 2.61
CA VAL A 579 10.11 -18.87 2.59
C VAL A 579 9.58 -19.11 4.01
N TRP A 580 8.50 -18.43 4.35
CA TRP A 580 7.70 -18.71 5.53
C TRP A 580 6.25 -19.03 5.11
N THR A 581 5.65 -20.07 5.70
CA THR A 581 4.27 -20.47 5.41
C THR A 581 3.43 -20.38 6.66
N ASP A 582 2.25 -19.78 6.58
CA ASP A 582 1.30 -19.70 7.69
C ASP A 582 0.49 -21.01 7.84
N LYS A 583 -0.14 -21.13 8.98
CA LYS A 583 -1.04 -22.27 9.28
C LYS A 583 -2.12 -22.42 8.22
N GLU A 584 -2.37 -23.66 7.79
CA GLU A 584 -3.36 -24.01 6.75
C GLU A 584 -3.00 -23.51 5.34
N SER A 585 -1.96 -22.71 5.18
CA SER A 585 -1.54 -22.26 3.84
C SER A 585 -0.97 -23.43 3.02
N ARG A 586 -0.97 -23.27 1.68
CA ARG A 586 -0.52 -24.30 0.75
C ARG A 586 0.63 -23.78 -0.09
N THR A 587 1.75 -24.51 -0.09
CA THR A 587 2.94 -24.17 -0.88
C THR A 587 3.46 -25.39 -1.61
N GLN A 588 3.81 -25.25 -2.89
CA GLN A 588 4.49 -26.27 -3.68
C GLN A 588 5.76 -25.69 -4.29
N ILE A 589 6.90 -26.31 -4.04
CA ILE A 589 8.20 -25.94 -4.60
C ILE A 589 8.66 -27.05 -5.53
N LYS A 590 8.70 -26.78 -6.83
CA LYS A 590 9.13 -27.75 -7.86
C LYS A 590 10.58 -27.57 -8.25
N GLY A 591 11.13 -26.34 -8.04
CA GLY A 591 12.49 -26.00 -8.39
C GLY A 591 12.93 -24.68 -7.77
N GLY A 592 14.07 -24.15 -8.25
CA GLY A 592 14.63 -22.88 -7.79
C GLY A 592 15.81 -23.02 -6.83
N GLN A 593 16.40 -21.87 -6.51
CA GLN A 593 17.56 -21.75 -5.63
C GLN A 593 17.20 -20.86 -4.42
N PHE A 594 17.37 -21.40 -3.23
CA PHE A 594 16.99 -20.71 -1.98
C PHE A 594 18.21 -20.63 -1.04
N SER A 595 18.52 -19.43 -0.56
CA SER A 595 19.64 -19.21 0.34
C SER A 595 19.29 -18.23 1.47
N SER A 596 19.80 -18.52 2.65
CA SER A 596 19.66 -17.66 3.83
C SER A 596 20.87 -17.81 4.76
N ASN A 597 21.15 -16.78 5.52
CA ASN A 597 22.10 -16.81 6.63
C ASN A 597 21.51 -17.42 7.93
N LEU A 598 20.23 -17.85 7.90
CA LEU A 598 19.55 -18.62 8.95
C LEU A 598 18.76 -19.78 8.32
N SER A 599 17.53 -20.04 8.79
CA SER A 599 16.64 -21.02 8.16
C SER A 599 16.25 -20.56 6.76
N VAL A 600 16.26 -21.49 5.80
CA VAL A 600 15.80 -21.18 4.44
C VAL A 600 14.29 -21.26 4.38
N ILE A 601 13.70 -22.29 4.95
CA ILE A 601 12.25 -22.48 5.00
C ILE A 601 11.79 -22.72 6.43
N CYS A 602 10.75 -21.99 6.86
CA CYS A 602 10.00 -22.29 8.08
C CYS A 602 8.53 -22.54 7.74
N ILE A 603 7.98 -23.60 8.26
CA ILE A 603 6.69 -24.14 7.86
C ILE A 603 5.75 -24.19 9.05
N ASN A 604 4.57 -23.56 8.92
CA ASN A 604 3.42 -23.80 9.79
C ASN A 604 2.23 -24.37 9.02
N GLY A 605 2.22 -24.30 7.69
CA GLY A 605 1.21 -24.81 6.77
C GLY A 605 1.66 -26.07 6.02
N ASN A 606 0.95 -26.40 4.94
CA ASN A 606 1.29 -27.50 4.04
C ASN A 606 2.39 -27.10 3.07
N LEU A 607 3.47 -27.87 3.00
CA LEU A 607 4.53 -27.70 2.03
C LEU A 607 4.86 -29.01 1.32
N THR A 608 4.90 -28.97 -0.01
CA THR A 608 5.46 -30.02 -0.85
C THR A 608 6.70 -29.50 -1.56
N VAL A 609 7.83 -30.20 -1.42
CA VAL A 609 9.09 -29.92 -2.11
C VAL A 609 9.36 -31.05 -3.11
N ASP A 610 9.21 -30.76 -4.39
CA ASP A 610 9.47 -31.74 -5.47
C ASP A 610 10.90 -31.64 -6.02
N GLY A 611 11.54 -30.45 -5.83
CA GLY A 611 12.90 -30.19 -6.31
C GLY A 611 13.46 -28.88 -5.77
N GLY A 612 14.58 -28.44 -6.34
CA GLY A 612 15.25 -27.18 -5.96
C GLY A 612 16.50 -27.37 -5.11
N THR A 613 17.23 -26.29 -4.87
CA THR A 613 18.44 -26.26 -4.03
C THR A 613 18.22 -25.29 -2.88
N PHE A 614 18.44 -25.77 -1.65
CA PHE A 614 18.22 -25.02 -0.42
C PHE A 614 19.50 -24.97 0.40
N GLU A 615 20.07 -23.80 0.61
CA GLU A 615 21.32 -23.62 1.32
C GLU A 615 21.20 -22.67 2.51
N SER A 616 21.45 -23.17 3.72
CA SER A 616 21.66 -22.33 4.90
C SER A 616 23.16 -22.13 5.13
N LYS A 617 23.56 -20.85 5.28
CA LYS A 617 24.95 -20.46 5.61
C LYS A 617 25.12 -20.12 7.09
N GLY A 618 24.10 -20.27 7.90
CA GLY A 618 24.06 -19.93 9.30
C GLY A 618 23.86 -21.12 10.24
N ASN A 619 23.92 -20.86 11.55
CA ASN A 619 23.68 -21.84 12.59
C ASN A 619 22.18 -22.11 12.80
N SER A 620 21.53 -22.69 11.81
CA SER A 620 20.10 -23.01 11.84
C SER A 620 19.80 -24.23 10.95
N ALA A 621 18.59 -24.79 11.08
CA ALA A 621 18.14 -25.80 10.14
C ALA A 621 17.79 -25.15 8.78
N VAL A 622 18.07 -25.86 7.68
CA VAL A 622 17.69 -25.39 6.33
C VAL A 622 16.16 -25.35 6.23
N ILE A 623 15.51 -26.46 6.55
CA ILE A 623 14.05 -26.58 6.63
C ILE A 623 13.64 -26.84 8.08
N SER A 624 12.82 -25.95 8.62
CA SER A 624 12.25 -26.05 9.98
C SER A 624 10.75 -26.27 9.89
N ASN A 625 10.27 -27.46 10.29
CA ASN A 625 8.86 -27.81 10.29
C ASN A 625 8.24 -27.58 11.69
N TYR A 626 7.40 -26.55 11.81
CA TYR A 626 6.61 -26.19 12.99
C TYR A 626 5.14 -26.58 12.86
N ALA A 627 4.72 -27.14 11.71
CA ALA A 627 3.32 -27.46 11.42
C ALA A 627 2.82 -28.60 12.31
N THR A 628 1.86 -28.34 13.17
CA THR A 628 1.26 -29.33 14.09
C THR A 628 0.05 -30.03 13.47
N THR A 629 -0.65 -29.38 12.54
CA THR A 629 -1.85 -29.91 11.85
C THR A 629 -1.60 -30.25 10.39
N ASP A 630 -0.57 -29.66 9.83
CA ASP A 630 -0.23 -29.73 8.41
C ASP A 630 1.00 -30.62 8.18
N THR A 631 1.32 -30.92 6.93
CA THR A 631 2.36 -31.90 6.58
C THR A 631 3.43 -31.29 5.70
N LEU A 632 4.69 -31.57 6.04
CA LEU A 632 5.84 -31.38 5.15
C LEU A 632 6.08 -32.64 4.34
N ILE A 633 6.07 -32.52 2.99
CA ILE A 633 6.42 -33.60 2.07
C ILE A 633 7.64 -33.17 1.26
N ILE A 634 8.69 -33.98 1.25
CA ILE A 634 9.90 -33.77 0.43
C ILE A 634 10.02 -34.95 -0.52
N ASN A 635 9.75 -34.71 -1.81
CA ASN A 635 9.88 -35.70 -2.87
C ASN A 635 11.26 -35.66 -3.54
N GLY A 636 11.95 -34.49 -3.44
CA GLY A 636 13.26 -34.31 -4.07
C GLY A 636 13.94 -33.04 -3.62
N GLY A 637 15.00 -32.65 -4.34
CA GLY A 637 15.77 -31.43 -4.06
C GLY A 637 17.08 -31.71 -3.30
N THR A 638 17.89 -30.67 -3.20
CA THR A 638 19.17 -30.69 -2.50
C THR A 638 19.13 -29.71 -1.31
N ILE A 639 19.21 -30.24 -0.10
CA ILE A 639 19.05 -29.50 1.15
C ILE A 639 20.38 -29.54 1.93
N ILE A 640 21.10 -28.41 1.96
CA ILE A 640 22.45 -28.32 2.48
C ILE A 640 22.57 -27.25 3.57
N ASN A 641 23.04 -27.61 4.74
CA ASN A 641 23.62 -26.68 5.66
C ASN A 641 25.14 -26.63 5.43
N SER A 642 25.63 -25.51 4.86
CA SER A 642 27.05 -25.29 4.54
C SER A 642 27.76 -24.43 5.61
N SER A 643 27.08 -24.08 6.70
CA SER A 643 27.63 -23.21 7.73
C SER A 643 28.82 -23.84 8.45
N THR A 644 29.89 -23.09 8.59
CA THR A 644 31.04 -23.40 9.46
C THR A 644 30.96 -22.70 10.81
N VAL A 645 29.93 -21.89 11.06
CA VAL A 645 29.76 -21.17 12.32
C VAL A 645 29.34 -22.13 13.42
N LYS A 646 30.16 -22.27 14.44
CA LYS A 646 29.89 -23.04 15.68
C LYS A 646 29.60 -22.07 16.81
N GLU A 647 28.41 -22.13 17.37
CA GLU A 647 28.01 -21.39 18.57
C GLU A 647 27.92 -22.35 19.76
N SER A 648 27.66 -21.82 20.94
CA SER A 648 27.50 -22.64 22.18
C SER A 648 26.39 -23.69 22.04
N SER A 649 25.36 -23.39 21.21
CA SER A 649 24.32 -24.35 20.82
C SER A 649 24.35 -24.52 19.30
N ASP A 650 24.53 -25.78 18.85
CA ASP A 650 24.64 -26.08 17.42
C ASP A 650 23.29 -26.52 16.85
N TYR A 651 22.74 -25.72 15.93
CA TYR A 651 21.43 -25.91 15.27
C TYR A 651 21.57 -26.25 13.77
N ARG A 652 22.77 -26.52 13.28
CA ARG A 652 23.02 -26.82 11.87
C ARG A 652 22.44 -28.16 11.47
N ARG A 653 21.34 -28.14 10.73
CA ARG A 653 20.60 -29.31 10.24
C ARG A 653 20.14 -29.10 8.82
N ALA A 654 19.97 -30.17 8.06
CA ALA A 654 19.24 -30.10 6.80
C ALA A 654 17.73 -30.00 7.08
N VAL A 655 17.17 -30.87 7.91
CA VAL A 655 15.74 -30.78 8.31
C VAL A 655 15.63 -30.91 9.83
N TRP A 656 14.82 -30.03 10.42
CA TRP A 656 14.38 -30.10 11.80
C TRP A 656 12.85 -30.05 11.87
N ALA A 657 12.26 -30.94 12.64
CA ALA A 657 10.82 -31.06 12.79
C ALA A 657 10.45 -31.00 14.29
N THR A 658 9.49 -30.14 14.64
CA THR A 658 9.06 -29.94 16.04
C THR A 658 8.16 -31.07 16.53
N GLN A 659 7.85 -31.08 17.83
CA GLN A 659 6.90 -31.99 18.43
C GLN A 659 5.52 -31.84 17.72
N GLU A 660 4.79 -32.98 17.60
CA GLU A 660 3.48 -33.05 16.92
C GLU A 660 3.51 -32.85 15.39
N SER A 661 4.61 -32.35 14.82
CA SER A 661 4.69 -32.20 13.37
C SER A 661 4.78 -33.55 12.63
N THR A 662 4.33 -33.51 11.35
CA THR A 662 4.45 -34.65 10.44
C THR A 662 5.36 -34.29 9.27
N THR A 663 6.36 -35.13 9.00
CA THR A 663 7.30 -34.97 7.88
C THR A 663 7.45 -36.27 7.12
N ILE A 664 7.28 -36.21 5.79
CA ILE A 664 7.43 -37.33 4.88
C ILE A 664 8.54 -37.01 3.89
N ILE A 665 9.56 -37.85 3.83
CA ILE A 665 10.69 -37.73 2.89
C ILE A 665 10.61 -38.91 1.91
N ASN A 666 10.29 -38.65 0.66
CA ASN A 666 10.25 -39.63 -0.40
C ASN A 666 11.55 -39.65 -1.24
N GLY A 667 12.34 -38.57 -1.18
CA GLY A 667 13.59 -38.45 -1.92
C GLY A 667 14.38 -37.20 -1.54
N GLY A 668 15.42 -36.90 -2.28
CA GLY A 668 16.28 -35.73 -2.11
C GLY A 668 17.66 -36.02 -1.50
N ASP A 669 18.54 -35.01 -1.56
CA ASP A 669 19.91 -35.09 -1.03
C ASP A 669 20.06 -34.12 0.14
N PHE A 670 20.34 -34.67 1.32
CA PHE A 670 20.43 -33.94 2.59
C PHE A 670 21.85 -33.91 3.12
N LYS A 671 22.41 -32.73 3.40
CA LYS A 671 23.79 -32.59 3.91
C LYS A 671 23.87 -31.60 5.07
N SER A 672 24.65 -31.99 6.09
CA SER A 672 25.06 -31.12 7.22
C SER A 672 26.28 -31.72 7.90
N ASP A 673 27.10 -30.92 8.56
CA ASP A 673 28.26 -31.40 9.31
C ASP A 673 27.95 -31.71 10.80
N TYR A 674 26.77 -31.29 11.32
CA TYR A 674 26.33 -31.56 12.70
C TYR A 674 25.23 -32.66 12.75
N GLN A 675 24.01 -32.34 12.48
CA GLN A 675 22.90 -33.29 12.37
C GLN A 675 22.24 -33.13 11.01
N VAL A 676 21.93 -34.21 10.29
CA VAL A 676 21.31 -34.05 9.00
C VAL A 676 19.81 -33.96 9.15
N LEU A 677 19.17 -34.98 9.72
CA LEU A 677 17.74 -35.01 10.00
C LEU A 677 17.49 -35.11 11.50
N THR A 678 16.57 -34.30 12.02
CA THR A 678 16.12 -34.34 13.42
C THR A 678 14.60 -34.24 13.50
N PHE A 679 13.96 -35.27 14.06
CA PHE A 679 12.52 -35.34 14.22
C PHE A 679 12.12 -35.38 15.69
N ASN A 680 11.44 -34.35 16.18
CA ASN A 680 10.76 -34.34 17.47
C ASN A 680 9.31 -34.82 17.33
N GLY A 681 8.73 -34.83 16.13
CA GLY A 681 7.41 -35.30 15.77
C GLY A 681 7.44 -36.66 15.05
N LYS A 682 6.52 -36.82 14.08
CA LYS A 682 6.42 -38.01 13.22
C LYS A 682 7.29 -37.83 11.97
N GLY A 683 8.19 -38.80 11.72
CA GLY A 683 9.02 -38.84 10.53
C GLY A 683 8.82 -40.13 9.74
N THR A 684 8.62 -40.03 8.42
CA THR A 684 8.59 -41.15 7.51
C THR A 684 9.60 -40.93 6.40
N ILE A 685 10.59 -41.79 6.22
CA ILE A 685 11.61 -41.71 5.21
C ILE A 685 11.46 -42.89 4.26
N ASN A 686 11.04 -42.60 3.03
CA ASN A 686 10.81 -43.59 2.00
C ASN A 686 11.95 -43.62 0.95
N GLY A 687 12.87 -42.65 1.01
CA GLY A 687 13.99 -42.54 0.07
C GLY A 687 14.94 -41.39 0.38
N GLY A 688 15.86 -41.14 -0.51
CA GLY A 688 16.82 -40.02 -0.42
C GLY A 688 18.22 -40.40 0.09
N THR A 689 19.15 -39.48 -0.03
CA THR A 689 20.54 -39.59 0.41
C THR A 689 20.79 -38.64 1.58
N ILE A 690 21.23 -39.17 2.71
CA ILE A 690 21.50 -38.46 3.97
C ILE A 690 23.00 -38.56 4.25
N GLU A 691 23.71 -37.44 4.11
CA GLU A 691 25.18 -37.40 4.30
C GLU A 691 25.58 -36.40 5.40
N ASN A 692 26.12 -36.90 6.48
CA ASN A 692 26.83 -36.07 7.45
C ASN A 692 28.28 -35.89 7.01
N THR A 693 28.71 -34.66 6.79
CA THR A 693 30.05 -34.31 6.30
C THR A 693 31.06 -34.10 7.42
N GLY A 694 30.61 -34.09 8.68
CA GLY A 694 31.43 -33.97 9.86
C GLY A 694 31.41 -35.25 10.76
N SER A 695 31.43 -35.04 12.07
CA SER A 695 31.38 -36.12 13.08
C SER A 695 29.99 -36.32 13.69
N GLY A 696 28.93 -35.81 13.05
CA GLY A 696 27.58 -35.75 13.60
C GLY A 696 26.70 -36.95 13.25
N ILE A 697 25.40 -36.75 13.36
CA ILE A 697 24.35 -37.76 13.25
C ILE A 697 23.64 -37.66 11.91
N GLY A 698 23.40 -38.81 11.24
CA GLY A 698 22.59 -38.85 10.02
C GLY A 698 21.11 -38.62 10.30
N CYS A 699 20.48 -39.44 11.14
CA CYS A 699 19.07 -39.21 11.55
C CYS A 699 18.94 -39.36 13.06
N LEU A 700 18.40 -38.35 13.75
CA LEU A 700 18.06 -38.33 15.15
C LEU A 700 16.54 -38.34 15.35
N SER A 701 16.04 -39.33 16.09
CA SER A 701 14.67 -39.39 16.56
C SER A 701 14.52 -38.91 17.99
N VAL A 702 13.72 -37.87 18.19
CA VAL A 702 13.19 -37.43 19.50
C VAL A 702 11.66 -37.49 19.44
N GLY A 703 11.12 -38.30 18.55
CA GLY A 703 9.72 -38.56 18.26
C GLY A 703 9.54 -39.99 17.75
N ASN A 704 8.72 -40.17 16.71
CA ASN A 704 8.47 -41.47 16.09
C ASN A 704 8.92 -41.44 14.62
N VAL A 705 9.97 -42.21 14.29
CA VAL A 705 10.52 -42.25 12.94
C VAL A 705 10.45 -43.66 12.35
N ILE A 706 10.02 -43.73 11.10
CA ILE A 706 10.02 -44.94 10.28
C ILE A 706 10.92 -44.66 9.05
N ILE A 707 11.85 -45.56 8.79
CA ILE A 707 12.72 -45.55 7.63
C ILE A 707 12.37 -46.76 6.77
N ASN A 708 11.71 -46.59 5.67
CA ASN A 708 11.35 -47.65 4.72
C ASN A 708 12.47 -47.89 3.72
N ASP A 709 13.10 -46.81 3.23
CA ASP A 709 14.33 -46.87 2.41
C ASP A 709 15.11 -45.56 2.52
N CYS A 710 16.43 -45.57 2.37
CA CYS A 710 17.28 -44.40 2.23
C CYS A 710 18.74 -44.81 2.05
N LYS A 711 19.64 -43.83 1.80
CA LYS A 711 21.08 -44.00 1.85
C LYS A 711 21.66 -43.10 2.94
N ILE A 712 22.21 -43.66 4.04
CA ILE A 712 22.78 -42.85 5.14
C ILE A 712 24.27 -43.07 5.26
N LYS A 713 25.03 -41.95 5.14
CA LYS A 713 26.47 -41.91 5.45
C LYS A 713 26.72 -40.91 6.57
N ALA A 714 27.19 -41.35 7.71
CA ALA A 714 27.49 -40.49 8.85
C ALA A 714 28.44 -41.20 9.82
N SER A 715 29.12 -40.46 10.72
CA SER A 715 29.91 -40.99 11.84
C SER A 715 28.99 -41.72 12.82
N ARG A 716 27.77 -41.29 13.02
CA ARG A 716 26.67 -41.95 13.72
C ARG A 716 25.45 -41.94 12.81
N ILE A 717 25.15 -43.08 12.19
CA ILE A 717 24.07 -43.12 11.16
C ILE A 717 22.69 -42.79 11.75
N LEU A 718 22.35 -43.38 12.90
CA LEU A 718 21.06 -43.29 13.58
C LEU A 718 21.23 -43.08 15.09
N ALA A 719 20.36 -42.28 15.65
CA ALA A 719 20.20 -42.08 17.08
C ALA A 719 18.74 -41.97 17.47
N VAL A 720 18.38 -42.43 18.65
CA VAL A 720 17.06 -42.27 19.23
C VAL A 720 17.18 -41.91 20.70
N ASN A 721 16.44 -40.92 21.16
CA ASN A 721 16.39 -40.53 22.55
C ASN A 721 15.46 -41.48 23.36
N SER A 722 15.72 -41.59 24.67
CA SER A 722 14.91 -42.43 25.57
C SER A 722 13.43 -42.04 25.52
N GLY A 723 12.54 -43.02 25.42
CA GLY A 723 11.08 -42.82 25.35
C GLY A 723 10.53 -42.64 23.93
N PHE A 724 11.39 -42.60 22.91
CA PHE A 724 10.99 -42.42 21.51
C PHE A 724 11.32 -43.63 20.64
N SER A 725 10.88 -43.62 19.36
CA SER A 725 11.07 -44.77 18.47
C SER A 725 11.74 -44.36 17.15
N LEU A 726 12.58 -45.27 16.64
CA LEU A 726 13.09 -45.25 15.27
C LEU A 726 13.16 -46.71 14.80
N LYS A 727 12.54 -46.99 13.66
CA LYS A 727 12.50 -48.32 13.05
C LYS A 727 12.91 -48.31 11.60
N CYS A 728 13.88 -49.15 11.21
CA CYS A 728 14.36 -49.29 9.85
C CYS A 728 13.84 -50.60 9.23
N TYR A 729 13.19 -50.48 8.10
CA TYR A 729 12.64 -51.58 7.31
C TYR A 729 13.45 -51.81 6.00
N GLY A 730 14.30 -50.86 5.61
CA GLY A 730 15.14 -50.92 4.41
C GLY A 730 16.28 -49.91 4.44
N GLY A 731 16.98 -49.74 3.31
CA GLY A 731 18.03 -48.73 3.12
C GLY A 731 19.46 -49.23 3.11
N LEU A 732 20.38 -48.35 2.71
CA LEU A 732 21.81 -48.56 2.64
C LEU A 732 22.53 -47.67 3.63
N TYR A 733 23.51 -48.23 4.34
CA TYR A 733 24.13 -47.57 5.51
C TYR A 733 25.66 -47.66 5.48
N SER A 734 26.34 -46.62 5.88
CA SER A 734 27.79 -46.59 6.02
C SER A 734 28.29 -47.39 7.25
N GLN A 735 27.39 -47.74 8.19
CA GLN A 735 27.65 -48.56 9.37
C GLN A 735 26.51 -49.54 9.61
N GLY A 736 26.74 -50.59 10.40
CA GLY A 736 25.71 -51.57 10.74
C GLY A 736 24.59 -50.94 11.57
N VAL A 737 23.34 -51.26 11.24
CA VAL A 737 22.16 -50.88 12.03
C VAL A 737 21.95 -51.82 13.19
N GLY A 738 21.90 -51.29 14.42
CA GLY A 738 21.70 -52.09 15.66
C GLY A 738 20.32 -52.77 15.66
N GLN A 739 20.26 -53.98 16.27
CA GLN A 739 19.05 -54.83 16.29
C GLN A 739 17.81 -54.09 16.86
N SER A 740 17.98 -53.26 17.87
CA SER A 740 16.91 -52.48 18.48
C SER A 740 16.26 -51.44 17.54
N LEU A 741 16.95 -51.05 16.48
CA LEU A 741 16.49 -50.09 15.49
C LEU A 741 15.91 -50.77 14.25
N LEU A 742 15.97 -52.08 14.12
CA LEU A 742 15.37 -52.78 13.00
C LEU A 742 13.84 -52.93 13.18
N GLY A 743 13.14 -52.83 12.04
CA GLY A 743 11.71 -53.17 11.98
C GLY A 743 11.47 -54.66 12.20
N SER A 744 10.20 -55.00 12.45
CA SER A 744 9.81 -56.41 12.61
C SER A 744 10.13 -57.23 11.35
N GLY A 745 10.79 -58.38 11.53
CA GLY A 745 11.20 -59.25 10.40
C GLY A 745 12.39 -58.73 9.59
N CYS A 746 13.06 -57.65 9.99
CA CYS A 746 14.20 -57.09 9.30
C CYS A 746 15.53 -57.50 9.90
N LYS A 747 16.56 -57.54 9.06
CA LYS A 747 17.95 -57.80 9.45
C LYS A 747 18.91 -56.87 8.72
N CYS A 748 20.00 -56.47 9.38
CA CYS A 748 21.10 -55.77 8.77
C CYS A 748 22.14 -56.77 8.23
N VAL A 749 22.49 -56.66 6.96
CA VAL A 749 23.43 -57.56 6.29
C VAL A 749 24.47 -56.75 5.52
N SER A 750 25.57 -57.39 5.08
CA SER A 750 26.56 -56.76 4.24
C SER A 750 25.95 -56.41 2.87
N ASN A 751 26.27 -55.25 2.37
CA ASN A 751 25.89 -54.83 1.04
C ASN A 751 26.93 -55.37 0.02
N THR A 752 26.50 -56.25 -0.85
CA THR A 752 27.36 -56.90 -1.85
C THR A 752 27.24 -56.24 -3.23
N ASP A 753 26.45 -55.20 -3.38
CA ASP A 753 26.34 -54.47 -4.65
C ASP A 753 27.64 -53.67 -4.92
N PRO A 754 28.39 -53.94 -6.02
CA PRO A 754 29.64 -53.27 -6.30
C PRO A 754 29.50 -51.76 -6.51
N ALA A 755 28.34 -51.31 -6.99
CA ALA A 755 28.07 -49.89 -7.25
C ALA A 755 27.90 -49.05 -5.98
N THR A 756 27.50 -49.68 -4.87
CA THR A 756 27.14 -48.94 -3.62
C THR A 756 27.89 -49.42 -2.37
N SER A 757 28.42 -50.64 -2.35
CA SER A 757 29.02 -51.26 -1.18
C SER A 757 30.26 -50.51 -0.63
N SER A 758 31.02 -49.82 -1.51
CA SER A 758 32.18 -49.06 -1.04
C SER A 758 31.78 -47.87 -0.16
N LYS A 759 30.66 -47.25 -0.45
CA LYS A 759 30.13 -46.08 0.31
C LYS A 759 29.15 -46.51 1.39
N TYR A 760 28.43 -47.62 1.16
CA TYR A 760 27.39 -48.16 2.04
C TYR A 760 27.57 -49.66 2.23
N PRO A 761 28.49 -50.09 3.10
CA PRO A 761 28.83 -51.53 3.24
C PRO A 761 27.71 -52.35 3.90
N TYR A 762 26.64 -51.70 4.43
CA TYR A 762 25.55 -52.39 5.09
C TYR A 762 24.22 -52.05 4.43
N LYS A 763 23.29 -53.03 4.42
CA LYS A 763 21.90 -52.87 4.02
C LYS A 763 20.93 -53.51 4.99
N VAL A 764 19.75 -52.91 5.15
CA VAL A 764 18.64 -53.51 5.88
C VAL A 764 17.74 -54.19 4.87
N VAL A 765 17.39 -55.45 5.14
CA VAL A 765 16.49 -56.25 4.29
C VAL A 765 15.44 -56.91 5.16
N ASN A 766 14.25 -57.10 4.63
CA ASN A 766 13.23 -57.91 5.22
C ASN A 766 13.64 -59.40 5.06
N SER A 767 13.57 -60.22 6.14
CA SER A 767 13.94 -61.63 6.13
C SER A 767 12.99 -62.49 5.27
N SER A 768 11.77 -62.00 5.01
CA SER A 768 10.79 -62.64 4.13
C SER A 768 10.98 -62.25 2.66
N GLY A 769 11.91 -61.36 2.31
CA GLY A 769 12.09 -60.85 0.94
C GLY A 769 10.94 -59.98 0.43
N VAL A 770 10.00 -59.62 1.29
CA VAL A 770 8.84 -58.75 0.97
C VAL A 770 8.95 -57.47 1.82
N ILE A 771 8.90 -56.30 1.17
CA ILE A 771 8.77 -55.01 1.86
C ILE A 771 7.32 -54.89 2.34
N GLU A 772 7.06 -54.90 3.64
CA GLU A 772 5.74 -54.61 4.19
C GLU A 772 5.54 -53.11 4.16
N VAL A 773 4.80 -52.62 3.17
CA VAL A 773 4.35 -51.21 3.14
C VAL A 773 3.23 -51.08 4.17
N MET A 774 3.44 -50.28 5.22
CA MET A 774 2.40 -50.03 6.22
C MET A 774 1.19 -49.30 5.61
N PRO A 775 -0.06 -49.73 5.90
CA PRO A 775 -1.23 -49.22 5.25
C PRO A 775 -1.73 -47.87 5.77
N GLU A 776 -2.10 -46.97 4.90
CA GLU A 776 -3.11 -45.96 5.18
C GLU A 776 -4.50 -46.62 5.12
N SER A 777 -5.36 -46.35 6.08
CA SER A 777 -6.70 -46.92 6.20
C SER A 777 -7.62 -46.36 5.11
N GLY A 778 -8.20 -47.23 4.26
CA GLY A 778 -9.39 -46.91 3.50
C GLY A 778 -9.35 -47.06 1.97
N ALA A 779 -8.54 -47.94 1.41
CA ALA A 779 -8.46 -48.12 -0.04
C ALA A 779 -8.98 -49.50 -0.52
N ASN A 780 -9.58 -49.53 -1.73
CA ASN A 780 -9.83 -50.72 -2.53
C ASN A 780 -8.51 -51.46 -2.85
N ASP A 781 -8.59 -52.73 -3.27
CA ASP A 781 -7.38 -53.52 -3.67
C ASP A 781 -6.50 -52.72 -4.64
N LEU A 782 -5.24 -52.45 -4.25
CA LEU A 782 -4.28 -51.75 -5.08
C LEU A 782 -3.21 -52.72 -5.57
N HIS A 783 -2.97 -52.70 -6.89
CA HIS A 783 -1.94 -53.52 -7.52
C HIS A 783 -0.64 -52.75 -7.62
N TYR A 784 0.46 -53.36 -7.19
CA TYR A 784 1.81 -52.81 -7.30
C TYR A 784 2.72 -53.78 -8.07
N ASP A 785 3.68 -53.22 -8.80
CA ASP A 785 4.80 -53.99 -9.35
C ASP A 785 5.86 -54.29 -8.28
N LEU A 786 6.92 -55.02 -8.67
CA LEU A 786 8.04 -55.36 -7.76
C LEU A 786 8.83 -54.13 -7.26
N ASN A 787 8.66 -52.96 -7.90
CA ASN A 787 9.31 -51.71 -7.54
C ASN A 787 8.41 -50.85 -6.66
N GLY A 788 7.19 -51.35 -6.31
CA GLY A 788 6.21 -50.65 -5.47
C GLY A 788 5.42 -49.57 -6.26
N ILE A 789 5.43 -49.56 -7.57
CA ILE A 789 4.68 -48.66 -8.42
C ILE A 789 3.26 -49.20 -8.63
N ILE A 790 2.23 -48.35 -8.41
CA ILE A 790 0.86 -48.75 -8.67
C ILE A 790 0.67 -49.04 -10.16
N ARG A 791 0.09 -50.23 -10.45
CA ARG A 791 -0.25 -50.65 -11.82
C ARG A 791 -1.76 -50.42 -12.06
N SER A 792 -2.06 -49.82 -13.16
CA SER A 792 -3.44 -49.62 -13.64
C SER A 792 -3.99 -50.83 -14.43
N ASP A 793 -3.14 -51.82 -14.68
CA ASP A 793 -3.46 -53.04 -15.49
C ASP A 793 -3.22 -54.35 -14.70
N ASN A 794 -3.92 -55.41 -15.10
CA ASN A 794 -3.74 -56.77 -14.60
C ASN A 794 -2.89 -57.60 -15.57
N GLY A 795 -1.92 -56.97 -16.26
CA GLY A 795 -1.07 -57.65 -17.24
C GLY A 795 -0.26 -58.81 -16.61
N PRO A 796 0.25 -59.76 -17.42
CA PRO A 796 1.02 -60.87 -16.91
C PRO A 796 2.26 -60.44 -16.15
N GLY A 797 2.54 -61.08 -15.01
CA GLY A 797 3.70 -60.79 -14.21
C GLY A 797 3.46 -61.03 -12.70
N LEU A 798 4.49 -60.73 -11.92
CA LEU A 798 4.42 -60.81 -10.48
C LEU A 798 3.84 -59.46 -9.92
N HIS A 799 2.70 -59.56 -9.26
CA HIS A 799 1.98 -58.43 -8.66
C HIS A 799 1.96 -58.53 -7.15
N ILE A 800 2.01 -57.42 -6.46
CA ILE A 800 1.67 -57.31 -5.04
C ILE A 800 0.31 -56.68 -4.93
N ILE A 801 -0.69 -57.48 -4.48
CA ILE A 801 -2.05 -57.00 -4.30
C ILE A 801 -2.25 -56.66 -2.82
N ARG A 802 -2.61 -55.43 -2.56
CA ARG A 802 -3.01 -54.98 -1.23
C ARG A 802 -4.54 -55.04 -1.11
N LYS A 803 -5.00 -55.78 -0.14
CA LYS A 803 -6.45 -55.96 0.17
C LYS A 803 -6.97 -54.83 1.07
N PRO A 804 -8.28 -54.57 1.10
CA PRO A 804 -8.89 -53.58 1.99
C PRO A 804 -8.66 -53.85 3.48
N ASP A 805 -8.38 -55.13 3.88
CA ASP A 805 -8.02 -55.52 5.25
C ASP A 805 -6.57 -55.20 5.62
N GLY A 806 -5.83 -54.52 4.75
CA GLY A 806 -4.43 -54.13 4.93
C GLY A 806 -3.42 -55.24 4.65
N LYS A 807 -3.83 -56.43 4.30
CA LYS A 807 -2.92 -57.56 3.98
C LYS A 807 -2.44 -57.44 2.52
N SER A 808 -1.15 -57.69 2.32
CA SER A 808 -0.59 -57.78 0.98
C SER A 808 -0.37 -59.24 0.56
N VAL A 809 -0.74 -59.56 -0.65
CA VAL A 809 -0.60 -60.91 -1.21
C VAL A 809 0.22 -60.83 -2.51
N LYS A 810 1.23 -61.68 -2.64
CA LYS A 810 2.08 -61.80 -3.80
C LYS A 810 1.38 -62.72 -4.82
N VAL A 811 1.00 -62.26 -6.01
CA VAL A 811 0.25 -63.03 -6.98
C VAL A 811 1.02 -63.02 -8.31
N ILE A 812 1.14 -64.20 -8.97
CA ILE A 812 1.63 -64.30 -10.37
C ILE A 812 0.40 -64.33 -11.26
N ILE A 813 0.22 -63.26 -12.05
CA ILE A 813 -0.79 -63.23 -13.12
C ILE A 813 -0.12 -63.83 -14.38
N ARG A 814 -0.71 -64.89 -14.92
CA ARG A 814 -0.20 -65.60 -16.11
C ARG A 814 -0.80 -65.05 -17.39
#